data_c526e9bd61e02c2431daea77d1108bea
#
_entry.id   c526e9bd61e02c2431daea77d1108bea
#
_cell.length_a   1.000
_cell.length_b   1.000
_cell.length_c   1.000
_cell.angle_alpha   90.00
_cell.angle_beta   90.00
_cell.angle_gamma   90.00
#
_symmetry.space_group_name_H-M   'P 1'
#
loop_
_entity.id
_entity.type
_entity.pdbx_description
1 polymer ?
#
loop_
_entity_poly.entity_id
_entity_poly.type
_entity_poly.pdbx_seq_one_letter_code
_entity_poly.pdbx_strand_id
1 'polypeptide(L)'
;MSAHAAVDLSDAALGGPIRIKDDHFIDAYGRVIFLRGLNLSGASKLPTEPNGLSHLDHGFYESHRTVTFVGRPFPLEDAPLHFRRLQAWGTPFVRLLVTWESLGHAGPDPEDLDLEYIAYLRQLIEMMPQYGIKCFICAHQDVWSRYSGGSGAPGWTFEVVGLDIEAFTDTGAAYVHSQDEKKRASEPVNPREPGGPFLWPSGYQKLAASTMATIFWAGDALAPNLKCYRKPGDAEQVSVQTLLQDACVEAFGRLADEVGHLEACMGFEPMNEPHRGLVNLHHFHSWNYDTDLHIGHCPSLAQSLALGSGYAQDVNYWVKSWPWPSRASHKSRIDPKGRSAWLSLDSKPTGNGRGLGKCVWHAHGVWEWDDKKKTARIRDDDYFEVDHRPGREGKPIEWYNDCYAPFLQKFSERMSRKTARTMSFIEAIPNEFLPPWPTEDVDNKKWSQQKYAEKTVIVSPRPTNLVYAPHFYDLNVLFNKCHSWMSVNVQGLSRGMIPLNALYFGAKGLKKNYTRQLGEIVKYGKKSLGEIPMVIGEIGISYDINKAHAYRTGCYDKQRDLMNGLISAMEHNKLNYTLWNYNPANRVEYGDGWNKEDFSVINGDDIIENGPIKPDYRNYMHENDELYKGGRILDVIIRPYAVKTAGIPQTSNWNHKTLRFEYTWTSVATKESTDEKAHLTEIFIPSYHYDSHEVRVQGTNVEWTYDKPRQTLYVRCPSHGEHSITVSIENEAQRALDRAVRRRQLYPPGFPLNLVSAATEDALDDVDWSVAMACWPAVAAILVAIIARFLFVLFMR
;
A
#
# COMPACT_ATOMS: atom_id res chain seq x y z
N MET A 1 17.24 -37.40 -7.27
CA MET A 1 17.39 -36.55 -6.06
C MET A 1 18.87 -36.28 -5.87
N SER A 2 19.40 -35.19 -6.42
CA SER A 2 20.76 -34.74 -6.12
C SER A 2 20.72 -33.94 -4.83
N ALA A 3 21.43 -34.41 -3.82
CA ALA A 3 21.65 -33.66 -2.59
C ALA A 3 22.34 -32.35 -2.95
N HIS A 4 21.61 -31.25 -2.95
CA HIS A 4 22.21 -29.92 -2.93
C HIS A 4 23.04 -29.84 -1.63
N ALA A 5 24.34 -29.66 -1.74
CA ALA A 5 25.21 -29.36 -0.62
C ALA A 5 24.60 -28.17 0.12
N ALA A 6 24.55 -28.28 1.46
CA ALA A 6 24.10 -27.16 2.29
C ALA A 6 24.98 -25.95 1.97
N VAL A 7 24.42 -24.96 1.29
CA VAL A 7 25.08 -23.68 1.04
C VAL A 7 25.24 -23.01 2.40
N ASP A 8 26.45 -22.56 2.73
CA ASP A 8 26.65 -21.71 3.90
C ASP A 8 25.90 -20.40 3.68
N LEU A 9 24.73 -20.26 4.33
CA LEU A 9 23.79 -19.17 4.16
C LEU A 9 24.16 -17.96 5.03
N SER A 10 25.26 -17.99 5.80
CA SER A 10 25.77 -16.85 6.57
C SER A 10 26.09 -15.64 5.67
N ASP A 11 26.32 -15.85 4.38
CA ASP A 11 26.55 -14.84 3.34
C ASP A 11 25.32 -14.60 2.42
N ALA A 12 24.16 -15.20 2.74
CA ALA A 12 22.97 -15.03 1.93
C ALA A 12 22.49 -13.56 1.92
N ALA A 13 21.84 -13.17 0.83
CA ALA A 13 21.43 -11.80 0.43
C ALA A 13 21.36 -10.74 1.55
N LEU A 14 20.47 -10.89 2.53
CA LEU A 14 20.32 -9.96 3.66
C LEU A 14 20.77 -10.56 5.01
N GLY A 15 21.64 -11.58 5.01
CA GLY A 15 22.17 -12.19 6.24
C GLY A 15 22.89 -11.20 7.16
N GLY A 16 22.84 -11.47 8.48
CA GLY A 16 23.46 -10.64 9.51
C GLY A 16 22.65 -9.39 9.92
N PRO A 17 23.17 -8.61 10.88
CA PRO A 17 22.46 -7.43 11.39
C PRO A 17 22.49 -6.27 10.40
N ILE A 18 21.35 -5.61 10.26
CA ILE A 18 21.17 -4.38 9.48
C ILE A 18 20.96 -3.22 10.45
N ARG A 19 21.64 -2.10 10.20
CA ARG A 19 21.57 -0.86 10.99
C ARG A 19 21.28 0.33 10.10
N ILE A 20 20.80 1.42 10.70
CA ILE A 20 20.61 2.71 10.06
C ILE A 20 21.89 3.54 10.21
N LYS A 21 22.34 4.15 9.11
CA LYS A 21 23.37 5.18 9.09
C LYS A 21 22.94 6.26 8.08
N ASP A 22 22.65 7.44 8.57
CA ASP A 22 22.12 8.54 7.78
C ASP A 22 20.84 8.09 7.00
N ASP A 23 20.76 8.30 5.70
CA ASP A 23 19.65 7.88 4.85
C ASP A 23 19.82 6.45 4.26
N HIS A 24 20.72 5.63 4.84
CA HIS A 24 21.01 4.30 4.32
C HIS A 24 20.82 3.20 5.38
N PHE A 25 20.45 2.01 4.88
CA PHE A 25 20.66 0.77 5.61
C PHE A 25 22.08 0.28 5.37
N ILE A 26 22.76 -0.18 6.43
CA ILE A 26 24.10 -0.74 6.34
C ILE A 26 24.19 -2.09 7.02
N ASP A 27 25.06 -2.97 6.52
CA ASP A 27 25.36 -4.24 7.14
C ASP A 27 26.42 -4.10 8.26
N ALA A 28 26.84 -5.24 8.82
CA ALA A 28 27.87 -5.28 9.87
C ALA A 28 29.23 -4.72 9.42
N TYR A 29 29.49 -4.71 8.11
CA TYR A 29 30.76 -4.25 7.50
C TYR A 29 30.70 -2.77 7.05
N GLY A 30 29.54 -2.11 7.23
CA GLY A 30 29.35 -0.71 6.83
C GLY A 30 29.00 -0.53 5.34
N ARG A 31 28.69 -1.60 4.61
CA ARG A 31 28.26 -1.56 3.22
C ARG A 31 26.82 -1.11 3.12
N VAL A 32 26.49 -0.28 2.15
CA VAL A 32 25.13 0.16 1.89
C VAL A 32 24.31 -1.00 1.32
N ILE A 33 23.10 -1.22 1.87
CA ILE A 33 22.17 -2.26 1.46
C ILE A 33 20.97 -1.63 0.75
N PHE A 34 20.55 -2.22 -0.37
CA PHE A 34 19.24 -1.97 -0.95
C PHE A 34 18.25 -3.10 -0.60
N LEU A 35 17.17 -2.73 0.06
CA LEU A 35 16.07 -3.62 0.42
C LEU A 35 15.04 -3.65 -0.71
N ARG A 36 14.91 -4.78 -1.39
CA ARG A 36 13.91 -5.02 -2.43
C ARG A 36 13.06 -6.21 -2.05
N GLY A 37 11.75 -6.04 -2.09
CA GLY A 37 10.88 -7.09 -1.61
C GLY A 37 9.43 -6.99 -2.00
N LEU A 38 8.63 -7.72 -1.24
CA LEU A 38 7.21 -7.94 -1.49
C LEU A 38 6.42 -7.83 -0.18
N ASN A 39 5.19 -7.36 -0.30
CA ASN A 39 4.20 -7.47 0.77
C ASN A 39 3.71 -8.92 0.84
N LEU A 40 3.76 -9.52 2.01
CA LEU A 40 3.39 -10.91 2.25
C LEU A 40 2.27 -10.94 3.30
N SER A 41 1.06 -11.32 2.98
CA SER A 41 0.39 -11.37 1.70
C SER A 41 -1.01 -10.74 1.83
N GLY A 42 -1.67 -10.44 0.72
CA GLY A 42 -3.08 -10.00 0.73
C GLY A 42 -4.03 -10.96 1.46
N ALA A 43 -3.74 -12.27 1.45
CA ALA A 43 -4.50 -13.28 2.18
C ALA A 43 -4.47 -13.10 3.71
N SER A 44 -3.42 -12.47 4.27
CA SER A 44 -3.30 -12.20 5.71
C SER A 44 -4.31 -11.18 6.24
N LYS A 45 -5.05 -10.51 5.35
CA LYS A 45 -6.15 -9.61 5.70
C LYS A 45 -7.39 -10.33 6.24
N LEU A 46 -7.51 -11.64 6.01
CA LEU A 46 -8.73 -12.41 6.19
C LEU A 46 -8.44 -13.71 6.95
N PRO A 47 -9.36 -14.18 7.85
CA PRO A 47 -9.18 -15.41 8.58
C PRO A 47 -9.15 -16.64 7.66
N THR A 48 -8.60 -17.72 8.18
CA THR A 48 -8.57 -19.04 7.54
C THR A 48 -9.87 -19.79 7.83
N GLU A 49 -10.33 -19.73 9.07
CA GLU A 49 -11.56 -20.36 9.53
C GLU A 49 -12.36 -19.42 10.44
N PRO A 50 -13.68 -19.26 10.16
CA PRO A 50 -14.31 -19.62 8.90
C PRO A 50 -13.65 -18.88 7.73
N ASN A 51 -13.71 -19.46 6.52
CA ASN A 51 -13.07 -18.86 5.35
C ASN A 51 -13.54 -17.41 5.14
N GLY A 52 -12.63 -16.46 5.34
CA GLY A 52 -12.93 -15.04 5.38
C GLY A 52 -12.84 -14.31 4.03
N LEU A 53 -12.79 -15.04 2.89
CA LEU A 53 -12.80 -14.39 1.58
C LEU A 53 -13.96 -13.39 1.48
N SER A 54 -13.69 -12.17 1.05
CA SER A 54 -14.61 -11.02 1.23
C SER A 54 -15.96 -11.16 0.51
N HIS A 55 -16.09 -12.07 -0.47
CA HIS A 55 -17.34 -12.36 -1.16
C HIS A 55 -18.21 -13.41 -0.44
N LEU A 56 -17.69 -14.09 0.59
CA LEU A 56 -18.40 -15.07 1.39
C LEU A 56 -19.07 -14.41 2.59
N ASP A 57 -20.28 -14.89 2.92
CA ASP A 57 -21.06 -14.39 4.06
C ASP A 57 -21.22 -15.41 5.19
N HIS A 58 -20.79 -16.66 4.99
CA HIS A 58 -20.93 -17.71 5.97
C HIS A 58 -20.06 -17.49 7.19
N GLY A 59 -20.68 -17.47 8.37
CA GLY A 59 -19.99 -17.25 9.64
C GLY A 59 -19.40 -15.84 9.81
N PHE A 60 -19.77 -14.89 8.94
CA PHE A 60 -19.15 -13.56 8.91
C PHE A 60 -19.35 -12.77 10.21
N TYR A 61 -20.58 -12.74 10.75
CA TYR A 61 -20.88 -12.05 11.98
C TYR A 61 -20.76 -12.94 13.23
N GLU A 62 -21.21 -14.19 13.13
CA GLU A 62 -21.35 -15.11 14.25
C GLU A 62 -20.01 -15.52 14.87
N SER A 63 -18.96 -15.53 14.07
CA SER A 63 -17.63 -16.00 14.48
C SER A 63 -16.62 -14.88 14.75
N HIS A 64 -17.06 -13.63 14.86
CA HIS A 64 -16.16 -12.48 14.98
C HIS A 64 -15.19 -12.53 16.18
N ARG A 65 -15.46 -13.39 17.16
CA ARG A 65 -14.59 -13.62 18.34
C ARG A 65 -13.87 -14.97 18.33
N THR A 66 -14.11 -15.81 17.33
CA THR A 66 -13.64 -17.20 17.29
C THR A 66 -12.96 -17.56 15.96
N VAL A 67 -12.52 -16.59 15.19
CA VAL A 67 -11.77 -16.78 13.94
C VAL A 67 -10.38 -17.31 14.20
N THR A 68 -9.74 -17.93 13.20
CA THR A 68 -8.31 -18.21 13.22
C THR A 68 -7.62 -17.70 11.95
N PHE A 69 -6.39 -17.23 12.10
CA PHE A 69 -5.50 -16.82 11.01
C PHE A 69 -4.30 -17.76 10.84
N VAL A 70 -4.23 -18.85 11.61
CA VAL A 70 -3.18 -19.87 11.45
C VAL A 70 -3.19 -20.39 10.01
N GLY A 71 -2.00 -20.40 9.37
CA GLY A 71 -1.87 -20.68 7.95
C GLY A 71 -1.93 -19.46 7.02
N ARG A 72 -1.98 -18.23 7.57
CA ARG A 72 -1.84 -16.98 6.82
C ARG A 72 -0.47 -16.34 7.12
N PRO A 73 0.34 -16.01 6.12
CA PRO A 73 0.08 -15.86 4.66
C PRO A 73 -0.05 -17.18 3.88
N PHE A 74 0.50 -18.28 4.36
CA PHE A 74 0.43 -19.64 3.81
C PHE A 74 0.79 -20.66 4.90
N PRO A 75 0.43 -21.96 4.76
CA PRO A 75 0.83 -23.00 5.69
C PRO A 75 2.34 -23.09 5.89
N LEU A 76 2.82 -23.46 7.09
CA LEU A 76 4.25 -23.57 7.38
C LEU A 76 4.98 -24.57 6.49
N GLU A 77 4.30 -25.64 6.09
CA GLU A 77 4.82 -26.65 5.16
C GLU A 77 5.12 -26.10 3.78
N ASP A 78 4.42 -25.05 3.34
CA ASP A 78 4.62 -24.39 2.03
C ASP A 78 5.69 -23.28 2.10
N ALA A 79 6.03 -22.81 3.31
CA ALA A 79 6.96 -21.72 3.51
C ALA A 79 8.33 -21.91 2.83
N PRO A 80 8.96 -23.12 2.86
CA PRO A 80 10.23 -23.35 2.17
C PRO A 80 10.17 -23.07 0.66
N LEU A 81 9.08 -23.42 -0.01
CA LEU A 81 8.91 -23.13 -1.43
C LEU A 81 8.80 -21.62 -1.69
N HIS A 82 7.95 -20.95 -0.91
CA HIS A 82 7.73 -19.52 -1.07
C HIS A 82 9.00 -18.72 -0.77
N PHE A 83 9.76 -19.06 0.26
CA PHE A 83 11.02 -18.40 0.57
C PHE A 83 12.10 -18.64 -0.48
N ARG A 84 12.19 -19.85 -1.05
CA ARG A 84 13.07 -20.12 -2.21
C ARG A 84 12.69 -19.28 -3.43
N ARG A 85 11.39 -19.04 -3.68
CA ARG A 85 10.93 -18.15 -4.74
C ARG A 85 11.40 -16.72 -4.50
N LEU A 86 11.19 -16.17 -3.30
CA LEU A 86 11.63 -14.81 -2.96
C LEU A 86 13.14 -14.66 -3.13
N GLN A 87 13.92 -15.65 -2.71
CA GLN A 87 15.37 -15.69 -2.89
C GLN A 87 15.75 -15.72 -4.38
N ALA A 88 15.16 -16.63 -5.16
CA ALA A 88 15.45 -16.78 -6.58
C ALA A 88 15.03 -15.54 -7.41
N TRP A 89 13.98 -14.80 -6.96
CA TRP A 89 13.51 -13.58 -7.58
C TRP A 89 14.34 -12.34 -7.19
N GLY A 90 15.26 -12.47 -6.23
CA GLY A 90 16.04 -11.34 -5.72
C GLY A 90 15.20 -10.33 -4.93
N THR A 91 14.18 -10.82 -4.24
CA THR A 91 13.25 -10.02 -3.40
C THR A 91 13.30 -10.49 -1.93
N PRO A 92 14.48 -10.50 -1.28
CA PRO A 92 14.67 -11.09 0.06
C PRO A 92 14.21 -10.18 1.20
N PHE A 93 13.36 -9.18 0.93
CA PHE A 93 12.81 -8.29 1.92
C PHE A 93 11.28 -8.40 1.95
N VAL A 94 10.70 -8.50 3.13
CA VAL A 94 9.26 -8.76 3.31
C VAL A 94 8.64 -7.70 4.21
N ARG A 95 7.55 -7.08 3.75
CA ARG A 95 6.58 -6.43 4.62
C ARG A 95 5.53 -7.47 4.99
N LEU A 96 5.57 -7.97 6.23
CA LEU A 96 4.68 -9.00 6.73
C LEU A 96 3.41 -8.38 7.31
N LEU A 97 2.27 -8.66 6.67
CA LEU A 97 0.98 -8.13 7.09
C LEU A 97 0.43 -8.93 8.27
N VAL A 98 0.14 -8.25 9.35
CA VAL A 98 -0.54 -8.80 10.54
C VAL A 98 -1.66 -7.85 10.92
N THR A 99 -2.90 -8.33 10.99
CA THR A 99 -4.04 -7.52 11.40
C THR A 99 -4.20 -7.55 12.92
N TRP A 100 -4.78 -6.51 13.50
CA TRP A 100 -5.11 -6.55 14.93
C TRP A 100 -6.14 -7.65 15.23
N GLU A 101 -7.10 -7.88 14.34
CA GLU A 101 -8.06 -8.98 14.46
C GLU A 101 -7.36 -10.35 14.58
N SER A 102 -6.30 -10.58 13.82
CA SER A 102 -5.57 -11.85 13.87
C SER A 102 -4.87 -12.13 15.20
N LEU A 103 -4.57 -11.08 15.98
CA LEU A 103 -3.90 -11.20 17.27
C LEU A 103 -4.87 -11.15 18.46
N GLY A 104 -6.01 -10.45 18.33
CA GLY A 104 -6.88 -10.14 19.46
C GLY A 104 -8.38 -10.14 19.11
N HIS A 105 -8.83 -11.10 18.30
CA HIS A 105 -10.23 -11.19 17.89
C HIS A 105 -11.20 -11.49 19.06
N ALA A 106 -10.75 -12.20 20.08
CA ALA A 106 -11.62 -12.61 21.18
C ALA A 106 -12.00 -11.45 22.11
N GLY A 107 -11.07 -10.50 22.34
CA GLY A 107 -11.32 -9.36 23.25
C GLY A 107 -10.09 -8.47 23.45
N PRO A 108 -10.19 -7.45 24.33
CA PRO A 108 -9.12 -6.48 24.59
C PRO A 108 -8.06 -6.95 25.59
N ASP A 109 -8.33 -8.00 26.36
CA ASP A 109 -7.47 -8.41 27.44
C ASP A 109 -6.28 -9.26 26.96
N PRO A 110 -5.14 -9.28 27.68
CA PRO A 110 -3.99 -10.12 27.32
C PRO A 110 -4.32 -11.63 27.22
N GLU A 111 -5.32 -12.08 27.95
CA GLU A 111 -5.82 -13.45 27.95
C GLU A 111 -6.63 -13.79 26.69
N ASP A 112 -7.11 -12.78 25.97
CA ASP A 112 -7.89 -12.91 24.74
C ASP A 112 -7.01 -13.00 23.47
N LEU A 113 -5.68 -12.90 23.63
CA LEU A 113 -4.76 -12.91 22.50
C LEU A 113 -4.61 -14.32 21.90
N ASP A 114 -4.59 -14.39 20.56
CA ASP A 114 -4.35 -15.62 19.80
C ASP A 114 -2.88 -16.03 19.87
N LEU A 115 -2.54 -16.77 20.91
CA LEU A 115 -1.16 -17.26 21.13
C LEU A 115 -0.77 -18.32 20.10
N GLU A 116 -1.71 -19.04 19.49
CA GLU A 116 -1.45 -20.02 18.45
C GLU A 116 -0.99 -19.33 17.15
N TYR A 117 -1.67 -18.26 16.75
CA TYR A 117 -1.25 -17.46 15.60
C TYR A 117 0.10 -16.76 15.85
N ILE A 118 0.33 -16.23 17.06
CA ILE A 118 1.63 -15.66 17.43
C ILE A 118 2.76 -16.71 17.33
N ALA A 119 2.52 -17.94 17.80
CA ALA A 119 3.47 -19.04 17.69
C ALA A 119 3.73 -19.47 16.24
N TYR A 120 2.69 -19.47 15.40
CA TYR A 120 2.80 -19.69 13.96
C TYR A 120 3.68 -18.61 13.30
N LEU A 121 3.43 -17.32 13.56
CA LEU A 121 4.24 -16.22 13.02
C LEU A 121 5.70 -16.31 13.46
N ARG A 122 5.95 -16.69 14.72
CA ARG A 122 7.29 -16.90 15.22
C ARG A 122 8.03 -17.97 14.41
N GLN A 123 7.42 -19.14 14.21
CA GLN A 123 8.01 -20.22 13.42
C GLN A 123 8.28 -19.77 11.98
N LEU A 124 7.34 -19.06 11.37
CA LEU A 124 7.50 -18.53 10.02
C LEU A 124 8.70 -17.58 9.90
N ILE A 125 8.88 -16.67 10.87
CA ILE A 125 9.98 -15.69 10.87
C ILE A 125 11.33 -16.37 11.20
N GLU A 126 11.34 -17.37 12.07
CA GLU A 126 12.53 -18.18 12.40
C GLU A 126 13.11 -18.93 11.19
N MET A 127 12.28 -19.25 10.19
CA MET A 127 12.74 -19.90 8.95
C MET A 127 13.39 -18.91 7.96
N MET A 128 13.04 -17.62 7.97
CA MET A 128 13.47 -16.62 6.98
C MET A 128 15.00 -16.47 6.84
N PRO A 129 15.82 -16.47 7.92
CA PRO A 129 17.28 -16.31 7.80
C PRO A 129 17.94 -17.38 6.93
N GLN A 130 17.40 -18.61 6.90
CA GLN A 130 17.90 -19.71 6.06
C GLN A 130 17.87 -19.38 4.56
N TYR A 131 17.05 -18.40 4.16
CA TYR A 131 16.88 -17.94 2.78
C TYR A 131 17.44 -16.53 2.56
N GLY A 132 18.13 -15.96 3.56
CA GLY A 132 18.65 -14.59 3.52
C GLY A 132 17.55 -13.52 3.50
N ILE A 133 16.39 -13.82 4.08
CA ILE A 133 15.22 -12.95 4.09
C ILE A 133 15.16 -12.15 5.39
N LYS A 134 14.85 -10.85 5.28
CA LYS A 134 14.50 -9.95 6.39
C LYS A 134 13.05 -9.50 6.24
N CYS A 135 12.43 -9.15 7.37
CA CYS A 135 11.07 -8.62 7.37
C CYS A 135 10.91 -7.45 8.34
N PHE A 136 9.92 -6.63 8.09
CA PHE A 136 9.26 -5.82 9.10
C PHE A 136 7.77 -6.15 9.15
N ILE A 137 7.15 -5.96 10.31
CA ILE A 137 5.77 -6.34 10.56
C ILE A 137 4.90 -5.09 10.51
N CYS A 138 3.88 -5.12 9.65
CA CYS A 138 2.90 -4.07 9.54
C CYS A 138 1.66 -4.39 10.36
N ALA A 139 1.27 -3.48 11.26
CA ALA A 139 -0.07 -3.49 11.85
C ALA A 139 -1.08 -3.08 10.75
N HIS A 140 -1.52 -4.06 9.98
CA HIS A 140 -2.25 -3.81 8.75
C HIS A 140 -3.73 -3.59 8.99
N GLN A 141 -4.24 -2.50 8.45
CA GLN A 141 -5.66 -2.18 8.38
C GLN A 141 -6.04 -1.52 7.06
N ASP A 142 -7.28 -1.71 6.61
CA ASP A 142 -7.96 -0.92 5.60
C ASP A 142 -9.37 -0.66 6.10
N VAL A 143 -9.84 0.59 6.03
CA VAL A 143 -11.22 0.97 6.40
C VAL A 143 -11.60 0.46 7.79
N TRP A 144 -10.64 0.44 8.71
CA TRP A 144 -10.73 -0.03 10.08
C TRP A 144 -10.81 -1.54 10.24
N SER A 145 -11.77 -2.22 9.61
CA SER A 145 -12.08 -3.63 9.85
C SER A 145 -12.76 -4.31 8.66
N ARG A 146 -12.73 -5.63 8.58
CA ARG A 146 -13.52 -6.37 7.59
C ARG A 146 -15.03 -6.16 7.76
N TYR A 147 -15.49 -5.84 8.97
CA TYR A 147 -16.91 -5.51 9.23
C TYR A 147 -17.33 -4.15 8.70
N SER A 148 -16.38 -3.27 8.42
CA SER A 148 -16.63 -1.99 7.73
C SER A 148 -16.19 -2.00 6.25
N GLY A 149 -15.91 -3.17 5.68
CA GLY A 149 -15.58 -3.37 4.26
C GLY A 149 -14.10 -3.36 3.95
N GLY A 150 -13.24 -3.44 4.97
CA GLY A 150 -11.79 -3.47 4.84
C GLY A 150 -11.13 -4.69 5.47
N SER A 151 -10.21 -4.44 6.40
CA SER A 151 -9.51 -5.41 7.24
C SER A 151 -8.88 -4.69 8.44
N GLY A 152 -8.42 -5.40 9.44
CA GLY A 152 -7.62 -4.78 10.51
C GLY A 152 -8.14 -5.04 11.91
N ALA A 153 -8.99 -4.16 12.45
CA ALA A 153 -9.45 -4.22 13.82
C ALA A 153 -10.51 -5.31 14.05
N PRO A 154 -10.55 -5.92 15.24
CA PRO A 154 -11.56 -6.91 15.63
C PRO A 154 -12.98 -6.32 15.67
N GLY A 155 -13.99 -7.19 15.51
CA GLY A 155 -15.41 -6.80 15.58
C GLY A 155 -15.83 -6.21 16.92
N TRP A 156 -15.28 -6.69 18.05
CA TRP A 156 -15.59 -6.17 19.38
C TRP A 156 -15.28 -4.67 19.57
N THR A 157 -14.38 -4.10 18.75
CA THR A 157 -14.04 -2.68 18.79
C THR A 157 -15.24 -1.78 18.48
N PHE A 158 -16.12 -2.24 17.58
CA PHE A 158 -17.38 -1.54 17.29
C PHE A 158 -18.35 -1.61 18.46
N GLU A 159 -18.46 -2.76 19.11
CA GLU A 159 -19.36 -2.96 20.24
C GLU A 159 -19.04 -2.02 21.40
N VAL A 160 -17.75 -1.83 21.71
CA VAL A 160 -17.30 -0.91 22.76
C VAL A 160 -17.70 0.54 22.49
N VAL A 161 -17.68 0.96 21.23
CA VAL A 161 -18.15 2.29 20.77
C VAL A 161 -19.68 2.35 20.75
N GLY A 162 -20.35 1.21 20.69
CA GLY A 162 -21.81 1.08 20.60
C GLY A 162 -22.33 0.96 19.18
N LEU A 163 -21.51 0.50 18.24
CA LEU A 163 -21.90 0.24 16.86
C LEU A 163 -22.33 -1.22 16.67
N ASP A 164 -23.40 -1.44 15.91
CA ASP A 164 -23.95 -2.74 15.53
C ASP A 164 -23.44 -3.12 14.15
N ILE A 165 -22.48 -4.05 14.07
CA ILE A 165 -21.88 -4.49 12.81
C ILE A 165 -22.89 -5.09 11.82
N GLU A 166 -23.97 -5.72 12.33
CA GLU A 166 -25.00 -6.33 11.48
C GLU A 166 -25.94 -5.29 10.84
N ALA A 167 -25.95 -4.06 11.36
CA ALA A 167 -26.79 -2.98 10.85
C ALA A 167 -26.14 -2.13 9.75
N PHE A 168 -24.86 -2.29 9.50
CA PHE A 168 -24.09 -1.36 8.63
C PHE A 168 -24.61 -1.29 7.20
N THR A 169 -24.89 -2.42 6.57
CA THR A 169 -25.37 -2.48 5.20
C THR A 169 -26.76 -1.84 5.04
N ASP A 170 -27.67 -2.04 5.99
CA ASP A 170 -29.03 -1.48 5.92
C ASP A 170 -29.04 0.03 6.17
N THR A 171 -28.16 0.50 7.03
CA THR A 171 -28.06 1.92 7.39
C THR A 171 -27.09 2.70 6.48
N GLY A 172 -26.42 2.03 5.54
CA GLY A 172 -25.36 2.65 4.74
C GLY A 172 -24.15 3.11 5.55
N ALA A 173 -23.98 2.61 6.78
CA ALA A 173 -22.89 2.96 7.68
C ALA A 173 -21.55 2.37 7.24
N ALA A 174 -21.56 1.27 6.48
CA ALA A 174 -20.39 0.71 5.79
C ALA A 174 -20.79 0.01 4.50
N TYR A 175 -19.81 -0.23 3.61
CA TYR A 175 -19.93 -1.13 2.47
C TYR A 175 -19.19 -2.43 2.79
N VAL A 176 -19.90 -3.54 2.84
CA VAL A 176 -19.34 -4.88 3.05
C VAL A 176 -19.58 -5.70 1.80
N HIS A 177 -18.51 -6.19 1.19
CA HIS A 177 -18.55 -6.80 -0.15
C HIS A 177 -19.60 -7.91 -0.29
N SER A 178 -19.57 -8.93 0.59
CA SER A 178 -20.53 -10.05 0.55
C SER A 178 -21.97 -9.61 0.77
N GLN A 179 -22.19 -8.67 1.69
CA GLN A 179 -23.53 -8.19 2.04
C GLN A 179 -24.09 -7.27 0.96
N ASP A 180 -23.26 -6.43 0.33
CA ASP A 180 -23.67 -5.56 -0.77
C ASP A 180 -24.04 -6.37 -2.02
N GLU A 181 -23.29 -7.41 -2.37
CA GLU A 181 -23.64 -8.31 -3.47
C GLU A 181 -24.96 -9.05 -3.22
N LYS A 182 -25.16 -9.56 -2.01
CA LYS A 182 -26.42 -10.21 -1.62
C LYS A 182 -27.62 -9.28 -1.71
N LYS A 183 -27.48 -8.05 -1.25
CA LYS A 183 -28.52 -7.02 -1.34
C LYS A 183 -28.84 -6.70 -2.78
N ARG A 184 -27.85 -6.46 -3.63
CA ARG A 184 -28.03 -6.18 -5.07
C ARG A 184 -28.68 -7.35 -5.81
N ALA A 185 -28.37 -8.59 -5.47
CA ALA A 185 -29.00 -9.77 -6.08
C ALA A 185 -30.47 -9.88 -5.72
N SER A 186 -30.91 -9.33 -4.58
CA SER A 186 -32.31 -9.34 -4.12
C SER A 186 -33.16 -8.16 -4.60
N GLU A 187 -32.51 -7.08 -5.07
CA GLU A 187 -33.19 -5.86 -5.53
C GLU A 187 -33.44 -5.87 -7.03
N PRO A 188 -34.54 -5.25 -7.51
CA PRO A 188 -34.75 -5.04 -8.96
C PRO A 188 -33.60 -4.25 -9.57
N VAL A 189 -33.14 -4.65 -10.75
CA VAL A 189 -32.08 -3.92 -11.47
C VAL A 189 -32.56 -2.50 -11.76
N ASN A 190 -31.93 -1.52 -11.11
CA ASN A 190 -32.16 -0.11 -11.40
C ASN A 190 -31.21 0.33 -12.53
N PRO A 191 -31.73 0.68 -13.73
CA PRO A 191 -30.87 1.11 -14.85
C PRO A 191 -30.04 2.37 -14.56
N ARG A 192 -30.46 3.16 -13.56
CA ARG A 192 -29.75 4.38 -13.14
C ARG A 192 -28.63 4.11 -12.15
N GLU A 193 -28.65 2.93 -11.54
CA GLU A 193 -27.62 2.44 -10.61
C GLU A 193 -26.99 1.16 -11.18
N PRO A 194 -26.36 1.21 -12.36
CA PRO A 194 -25.68 0.03 -12.89
C PRO A 194 -24.67 -0.40 -11.85
N GLY A 195 -24.68 -1.68 -11.47
CA GLY A 195 -23.76 -2.26 -10.51
C GLY A 195 -22.32 -1.96 -10.91
N GLY A 196 -21.81 -0.85 -10.43
CA GLY A 196 -20.43 -0.43 -10.63
C GLY A 196 -19.51 -1.34 -9.82
N PRO A 197 -18.22 -1.37 -10.12
CA PRO A 197 -17.26 -2.08 -9.30
C PRO A 197 -17.33 -1.55 -7.87
N PHE A 198 -17.34 -2.47 -6.90
CA PHE A 198 -17.20 -2.14 -5.49
C PHE A 198 -15.88 -1.37 -5.30
N LEU A 199 -15.95 -0.18 -4.73
CA LEU A 199 -14.80 0.67 -4.51
C LEU A 199 -14.59 0.82 -3.00
N TRP A 200 -13.86 -0.11 -2.41
CA TRP A 200 -13.61 -0.21 -0.98
C TRP A 200 -13.00 1.07 -0.34
N PRO A 201 -12.12 1.86 -1.01
CA PRO A 201 -11.58 3.07 -0.40
C PRO A 201 -12.63 4.13 -0.06
N SER A 202 -13.81 4.10 -0.71
CA SER A 202 -14.92 4.98 -0.35
C SER A 202 -15.50 4.66 1.04
N GLY A 203 -15.13 3.52 1.63
CA GLY A 203 -15.52 3.10 2.96
C GLY A 203 -14.96 3.97 4.09
N TYR A 204 -13.79 4.60 3.90
CA TYR A 204 -13.21 5.50 4.91
C TYR A 204 -14.12 6.66 5.30
N GLN A 205 -14.98 7.13 4.38
CA GLN A 205 -15.93 8.21 4.58
C GLN A 205 -17.28 7.74 5.17
N LYS A 206 -17.49 6.43 5.29
CA LYS A 206 -18.71 5.89 5.87
C LYS A 206 -18.71 6.04 7.38
N LEU A 207 -19.93 6.14 7.95
CA LEU A 207 -20.14 6.41 9.37
C LEU A 207 -19.34 5.49 10.29
N ALA A 208 -19.30 4.20 10.01
CA ALA A 208 -18.62 3.22 10.86
C ALA A 208 -17.12 3.48 10.92
N ALA A 209 -16.42 3.45 9.76
CA ALA A 209 -14.98 3.62 9.73
C ALA A 209 -14.54 5.02 10.17
N SER A 210 -15.24 6.08 9.73
CA SER A 210 -14.91 7.45 10.15
C SER A 210 -15.09 7.67 11.65
N THR A 211 -16.15 7.10 12.23
CA THR A 211 -16.36 7.16 13.69
C THR A 211 -15.28 6.39 14.44
N MET A 212 -14.97 5.16 14.03
CA MET A 212 -13.96 4.34 14.71
C MET A 212 -12.58 4.98 14.67
N ALA A 213 -12.15 5.50 13.51
CA ALA A 213 -10.88 6.22 13.39
C ALA A 213 -10.87 7.45 14.32
N THR A 214 -11.96 8.24 14.34
CA THR A 214 -12.07 9.41 15.22
C THR A 214 -11.93 9.04 16.70
N ILE A 215 -12.63 7.99 17.13
CA ILE A 215 -12.59 7.53 18.54
C ILE A 215 -11.20 6.98 18.89
N PHE A 216 -10.57 6.25 18.00
CA PHE A 216 -9.22 5.71 18.21
C PHE A 216 -8.17 6.82 18.35
N TRP A 217 -8.23 7.87 17.51
CA TRP A 217 -7.24 8.93 17.49
C TRP A 217 -7.52 10.06 18.50
N ALA A 218 -8.77 10.48 18.60
CA ALA A 218 -9.18 11.69 19.32
C ALA A 218 -10.44 11.50 20.18
N GLY A 219 -10.76 10.26 20.60
CA GLY A 219 -11.94 9.96 21.42
C GLY A 219 -11.98 10.73 22.73
N ASP A 220 -10.84 10.93 23.38
CA ASP A 220 -10.74 11.73 24.61
C ASP A 220 -11.15 13.18 24.40
N ALA A 221 -10.76 13.75 23.25
CA ALA A 221 -11.03 15.15 22.92
C ALA A 221 -12.45 15.35 22.36
N LEU A 222 -12.93 14.42 21.52
CA LEU A 222 -14.17 14.59 20.73
C LEU A 222 -15.35 13.79 21.28
N ALA A 223 -15.11 12.79 22.14
CA ALA A 223 -16.16 12.01 22.78
C ALA A 223 -15.82 11.76 24.26
N PRO A 224 -15.57 12.79 25.09
CA PRO A 224 -15.05 12.65 26.47
C PRO A 224 -15.97 11.87 27.39
N ASN A 225 -17.26 11.75 27.07
CA ASN A 225 -18.23 11.00 27.85
C ASN A 225 -18.36 9.52 27.41
N LEU A 226 -17.67 9.11 26.32
CA LEU A 226 -17.66 7.73 25.86
C LEU A 226 -16.63 6.94 26.66
N LYS A 227 -17.11 6.18 27.66
CA LYS A 227 -16.29 5.41 28.59
C LYS A 227 -16.72 3.96 28.65
N CYS A 228 -15.80 3.10 29.02
CA CYS A 228 -16.01 1.67 29.21
C CYS A 228 -15.20 1.14 30.41
N TYR A 229 -15.44 -0.10 30.78
CA TYR A 229 -14.61 -0.78 31.75
C TYR A 229 -13.44 -1.49 31.05
N ARG A 230 -12.27 -1.54 31.69
CA ARG A 230 -11.13 -2.33 31.13
C ARG A 230 -11.51 -3.81 31.18
N LYS A 231 -12.00 -4.28 32.33
CA LYS A 231 -12.53 -5.64 32.48
C LYS A 231 -13.96 -5.58 32.97
N PRO A 232 -14.82 -6.54 32.61
CA PRO A 232 -16.15 -6.66 33.17
C PRO A 232 -16.07 -6.75 34.69
N GLY A 233 -16.73 -5.81 35.40
CA GLY A 233 -16.74 -5.76 36.86
C GLY A 233 -15.72 -4.81 37.51
N ASP A 234 -14.88 -4.11 36.72
CA ASP A 234 -14.01 -3.06 37.24
C ASP A 234 -14.85 -1.95 37.93
N ALA A 235 -14.26 -1.31 38.94
CA ALA A 235 -14.91 -0.20 39.65
C ALA A 235 -14.81 1.12 38.87
N GLU A 236 -13.79 1.30 38.09
CA GLU A 236 -13.48 2.52 37.33
C GLU A 236 -13.59 2.34 35.83
N GLN A 237 -14.11 3.38 35.17
CA GLN A 237 -14.18 3.44 33.71
C GLN A 237 -12.97 4.19 33.15
N VAL A 238 -12.50 3.75 32.01
CA VAL A 238 -11.52 4.44 31.16
C VAL A 238 -12.20 5.00 29.91
N SER A 239 -11.53 5.91 29.22
CA SER A 239 -12.02 6.31 27.90
C SER A 239 -11.92 5.15 26.90
N VAL A 240 -12.82 5.12 25.92
CA VAL A 240 -12.78 4.10 24.86
C VAL A 240 -11.52 4.26 24.00
N GLN A 241 -11.04 5.48 23.77
CA GLN A 241 -9.73 5.70 23.10
C GLN A 241 -8.61 4.97 23.84
N THR A 242 -8.51 5.14 25.15
CA THR A 242 -7.49 4.49 25.99
C THR A 242 -7.56 2.98 25.87
N LEU A 243 -8.78 2.39 26.00
CA LEU A 243 -8.94 0.93 25.85
C LEU A 243 -8.48 0.44 24.46
N LEU A 244 -8.95 1.09 23.38
CA LEU A 244 -8.62 0.67 22.00
C LEU A 244 -7.13 0.77 21.71
N GLN A 245 -6.50 1.88 22.08
CA GLN A 245 -5.07 2.06 21.86
C GLN A 245 -4.22 1.10 22.72
N ASP A 246 -4.57 0.91 24.00
CA ASP A 246 -3.85 0.00 24.89
C ASP A 246 -3.95 -1.44 24.38
N ALA A 247 -5.14 -1.91 24.00
CA ALA A 247 -5.35 -3.25 23.49
C ALA A 247 -4.61 -3.49 22.15
N CYS A 248 -4.65 -2.52 21.25
CA CYS A 248 -3.90 -2.60 19.98
C CYS A 248 -2.38 -2.68 20.23
N VAL A 249 -1.85 -1.77 21.05
CA VAL A 249 -0.42 -1.71 21.37
C VAL A 249 0.04 -2.97 22.11
N GLU A 250 -0.76 -3.52 23.01
CA GLU A 250 -0.41 -4.74 23.73
C GLU A 250 -0.48 -5.98 22.84
N ALA A 251 -1.45 -6.08 21.93
CA ALA A 251 -1.53 -7.20 20.99
C ALA A 251 -0.25 -7.29 20.12
N PHE A 252 0.16 -6.19 19.51
CA PHE A 252 1.41 -6.13 18.74
C PHE A 252 2.65 -6.22 19.65
N GLY A 253 2.56 -5.71 20.88
CA GLY A 253 3.61 -5.80 21.87
C GLY A 253 3.88 -7.24 22.31
N ARG A 254 2.85 -8.07 22.44
CA ARG A 254 2.99 -9.50 22.71
C ARG A 254 3.66 -10.23 21.54
N LEU A 255 3.28 -9.89 20.30
CA LEU A 255 3.97 -10.40 19.12
C LEU A 255 5.45 -9.96 19.12
N ALA A 256 5.73 -8.68 19.41
CA ALA A 256 7.10 -8.16 19.45
C ALA A 256 7.96 -8.83 20.52
N ASP A 257 7.37 -9.23 21.64
CA ASP A 257 8.06 -10.00 22.69
C ASP A 257 8.53 -11.38 22.18
N GLU A 258 7.81 -11.99 21.23
CA GLU A 258 8.14 -13.30 20.66
C GLU A 258 9.05 -13.22 19.44
N VAL A 259 8.95 -12.17 18.62
CA VAL A 259 9.63 -12.13 17.31
C VAL A 259 10.65 -11.00 17.16
N GLY A 260 10.58 -9.93 17.96
CA GLY A 260 11.42 -8.74 17.80
C GLY A 260 12.93 -9.00 17.97
N HIS A 261 13.30 -10.05 18.68
CA HIS A 261 14.69 -10.46 18.87
C HIS A 261 15.22 -11.38 17.77
N LEU A 262 14.34 -11.91 16.90
CA LEU A 262 14.74 -12.82 15.81
C LEU A 262 15.57 -12.08 14.76
N GLU A 263 16.50 -12.77 14.15
CA GLU A 263 17.42 -12.18 13.17
C GLU A 263 16.71 -11.55 11.97
N ALA A 264 15.63 -12.18 11.49
CA ALA A 264 14.90 -11.69 10.34
C ALA A 264 14.07 -10.42 10.63
N CYS A 265 13.60 -10.23 11.87
CA CYS A 265 12.75 -9.10 12.23
C CYS A 265 13.55 -7.81 12.38
N MET A 266 13.32 -6.83 11.51
CA MET A 266 13.95 -5.51 11.55
C MET A 266 13.17 -4.52 12.41
N GLY A 267 11.83 -4.63 12.44
CA GLY A 267 11.01 -3.67 13.15
C GLY A 267 9.53 -3.79 12.86
N PHE A 268 8.79 -2.73 13.23
CA PHE A 268 7.33 -2.69 13.15
C PHE A 268 6.84 -1.39 12.53
N GLU A 269 5.72 -1.50 11.83
CA GLU A 269 4.94 -0.38 11.31
C GLU A 269 3.65 -0.26 12.14
N PRO A 270 3.41 0.91 12.77
CA PRO A 270 2.33 1.08 13.77
C PRO A 270 0.92 0.97 13.22
N MET A 271 0.72 1.36 11.96
CA MET A 271 -0.57 1.29 11.29
C MET A 271 -0.41 1.50 9.79
N ASN A 272 -0.98 0.59 8.99
CA ASN A 272 -1.13 0.78 7.54
C ASN A 272 -2.10 1.92 7.24
N GLU A 273 -1.71 2.83 6.36
CA GLU A 273 -2.56 3.88 5.78
C GLU A 273 -3.48 4.57 6.80
N PRO A 274 -2.92 5.25 7.81
CA PRO A 274 -3.73 5.86 8.85
C PRO A 274 -4.71 6.88 8.26
N HIS A 275 -5.92 6.93 8.82
CA HIS A 275 -6.96 7.87 8.43
C HIS A 275 -7.44 8.65 9.65
N ARG A 276 -7.59 9.99 9.50
CA ARG A 276 -7.95 10.87 10.62
C ARG A 276 -9.40 10.80 11.09
N GLY A 277 -10.24 10.02 10.38
CA GLY A 277 -11.68 9.97 10.66
C GLY A 277 -12.33 11.32 10.42
N LEU A 278 -13.05 11.81 11.42
CA LEU A 278 -13.75 13.11 11.38
C LEU A 278 -12.88 14.25 11.93
N VAL A 279 -11.67 14.00 12.45
CA VAL A 279 -10.80 15.06 12.99
C VAL A 279 -10.48 16.08 11.89
N ASN A 280 -10.68 17.37 12.20
CA ASN A 280 -10.55 18.49 11.26
C ASN A 280 -11.53 18.45 10.07
N LEU A 281 -12.71 17.86 10.24
CA LEU A 281 -13.78 17.94 9.25
C LEU A 281 -14.50 19.30 9.37
N HIS A 282 -14.38 20.13 8.33
CA HIS A 282 -14.91 21.50 8.32
C HIS A 282 -16.39 21.61 7.89
N HIS A 283 -16.97 20.59 7.24
CA HIS A 283 -18.32 20.67 6.69
C HIS A 283 -19.12 19.37 6.85
N PHE A 284 -20.23 19.43 7.51
CA PHE A 284 -21.15 18.28 7.70
C PHE A 284 -21.96 17.90 6.46
N HIS A 285 -22.08 18.81 5.50
CA HIS A 285 -22.92 18.62 4.29
C HIS A 285 -22.11 18.22 3.05
N SER A 286 -20.77 18.21 3.16
CA SER A 286 -19.84 17.74 2.11
C SER A 286 -18.59 17.20 2.78
N TRP A 287 -17.84 16.38 2.09
CA TRP A 287 -16.51 15.92 2.55
C TRP A 287 -15.44 16.90 2.12
N ASN A 288 -14.44 17.14 2.98
CA ASN A 288 -13.40 18.16 2.79
C ASN A 288 -12.08 17.61 2.30
N TYR A 289 -12.00 16.30 2.08
CA TYR A 289 -10.75 15.68 1.70
C TYR A 289 -10.54 15.78 0.19
N ASP A 290 -9.44 16.37 -0.25
CA ASP A 290 -9.10 16.55 -1.67
C ASP A 290 -8.93 15.22 -2.43
N THR A 291 -8.75 14.14 -1.69
CA THR A 291 -8.52 12.79 -2.21
C THR A 291 -9.71 11.86 -2.11
N ASP A 292 -10.86 12.37 -1.66
CA ASP A 292 -12.07 11.56 -1.49
C ASP A 292 -12.57 11.01 -2.83
N LEU A 293 -12.74 9.69 -2.88
CA LEU A 293 -13.32 9.00 -4.01
C LEU A 293 -14.83 8.91 -3.83
N HIS A 294 -15.58 9.61 -4.69
CA HIS A 294 -17.03 9.56 -4.69
C HIS A 294 -17.51 8.62 -5.79
N ILE A 295 -17.93 7.41 -5.42
CA ILE A 295 -18.54 6.40 -6.31
C ILE A 295 -19.67 5.70 -5.57
N GLY A 296 -20.80 5.48 -6.27
CA GLY A 296 -22.00 4.90 -5.67
C GLY A 296 -22.69 5.89 -4.71
N HIS A 297 -23.30 5.39 -3.66
CA HIS A 297 -23.95 6.21 -2.64
C HIS A 297 -22.92 6.87 -1.73
N CYS A 298 -22.84 8.19 -1.79
CA CYS A 298 -21.92 8.97 -0.96
C CYS A 298 -22.74 9.98 -0.11
N PRO A 299 -23.25 9.55 1.04
CA PRO A 299 -23.92 10.45 1.96
C PRO A 299 -22.91 11.44 2.56
N SER A 300 -23.33 12.68 2.78
CA SER A 300 -22.58 13.62 3.62
C SER A 300 -22.58 13.13 5.08
N LEU A 301 -21.71 13.69 5.95
CA LEU A 301 -21.71 13.31 7.36
C LEU A 301 -23.10 13.53 7.99
N ALA A 302 -23.75 14.66 7.76
CA ALA A 302 -25.11 14.92 8.28
C ALA A 302 -26.11 13.85 7.83
N GLN A 303 -26.04 13.40 6.57
CA GLN A 303 -26.89 12.31 6.07
C GLN A 303 -26.49 10.97 6.68
N SER A 304 -25.20 10.70 6.89
CA SER A 304 -24.71 9.46 7.51
C SER A 304 -25.15 9.34 8.97
N LEU A 305 -25.16 10.46 9.71
CA LEU A 305 -25.65 10.51 11.09
C LEU A 305 -27.14 10.19 11.17
N ALA A 306 -27.93 10.75 10.24
CA ALA A 306 -29.36 10.47 10.15
C ALA A 306 -29.66 9.02 9.76
N LEU A 307 -28.99 8.51 8.72
CA LEU A 307 -29.13 7.12 8.25
C LEU A 307 -28.75 6.13 9.35
N GLY A 308 -27.59 6.32 10.00
CA GLY A 308 -27.15 5.48 11.11
C GLY A 308 -28.04 5.52 12.35
N SER A 309 -28.94 6.51 12.43
CA SER A 309 -29.97 6.62 13.49
C SER A 309 -31.37 6.20 13.03
N GLY A 310 -31.48 5.55 11.88
CA GLY A 310 -32.73 4.98 11.37
C GLY A 310 -33.58 5.89 10.49
N TYR A 311 -33.08 7.09 10.12
CA TYR A 311 -33.83 8.07 9.35
C TYR A 311 -33.47 8.01 7.86
N ALA A 312 -34.46 7.77 7.00
CA ALA A 312 -34.26 7.70 5.56
C ALA A 312 -33.77 9.03 4.96
N GLN A 313 -32.82 8.97 4.00
CA GLN A 313 -32.23 10.11 3.32
C GLN A 313 -32.18 9.94 1.80
N ASP A 314 -32.27 11.05 1.07
CA ASP A 314 -32.01 11.12 -0.37
C ASP A 314 -30.55 11.49 -0.61
N VAL A 315 -29.75 10.50 -1.02
CA VAL A 315 -28.28 10.57 -1.13
C VAL A 315 -27.84 10.69 -2.58
N ASN A 316 -26.81 11.46 -2.85
CA ASN A 316 -26.24 11.51 -4.19
C ASN A 316 -25.61 10.16 -4.56
N TYR A 317 -25.97 9.70 -5.78
CA TYR A 317 -25.32 8.56 -6.42
C TYR A 317 -24.28 9.06 -7.41
N TRP A 318 -23.01 8.66 -7.21
CA TRP A 318 -21.87 9.12 -7.98
C TRP A 318 -21.43 8.09 -9.01
N VAL A 319 -21.05 8.56 -10.19
CA VAL A 319 -20.54 7.73 -11.29
C VAL A 319 -19.23 8.29 -11.81
N LYS A 320 -18.40 7.43 -12.38
CA LYS A 320 -17.18 7.86 -13.07
C LYS A 320 -17.52 8.83 -14.20
N SER A 321 -16.68 9.84 -14.41
CA SER A 321 -16.87 10.87 -15.41
C SER A 321 -15.56 11.36 -16.01
N TRP A 322 -15.66 12.27 -17.00
CA TRP A 322 -14.57 12.96 -17.64
C TRP A 322 -14.98 14.42 -17.88
N PRO A 323 -14.11 15.44 -17.69
CA PRO A 323 -12.69 15.37 -17.26
C PRO A 323 -12.47 15.17 -15.76
N TRP A 324 -13.50 15.26 -14.94
CA TRP A 324 -13.43 15.03 -13.50
C TRP A 324 -13.54 13.54 -13.20
N PRO A 325 -12.88 13.04 -12.17
CA PRO A 325 -12.91 11.62 -11.82
C PRO A 325 -14.30 11.05 -11.65
N SER A 326 -15.20 11.81 -11.01
CA SER A 326 -16.59 11.42 -10.79
C SER A 326 -17.53 12.61 -10.81
N ARG A 327 -18.84 12.34 -10.96
CA ARG A 327 -19.91 13.33 -10.83
C ARG A 327 -21.14 12.71 -10.20
N ALA A 328 -21.93 13.51 -9.51
CA ALA A 328 -23.26 13.11 -9.08
C ALA A 328 -24.15 12.88 -10.32
N SER A 329 -24.78 11.72 -10.40
CA SER A 329 -25.67 11.31 -11.47
C SER A 329 -27.13 11.63 -11.16
N HIS A 330 -27.58 11.21 -9.98
CA HIS A 330 -28.95 11.38 -9.48
C HIS A 330 -28.96 11.26 -7.95
N LYS A 331 -30.12 11.49 -7.33
CA LYS A 331 -30.34 11.15 -5.93
C LYS A 331 -31.05 9.80 -5.84
N SER A 332 -30.60 9.00 -4.88
CA SER A 332 -31.18 7.71 -4.57
C SER A 332 -31.58 7.69 -3.10
N ARG A 333 -32.73 7.07 -2.80
CA ARG A 333 -33.22 7.00 -1.44
C ARG A 333 -32.63 5.78 -0.74
N ILE A 334 -32.01 6.02 0.40
CA ILE A 334 -31.60 4.99 1.36
C ILE A 334 -32.59 5.03 2.52
N ASP A 335 -33.23 3.91 2.82
CA ASP A 335 -34.21 3.80 3.90
C ASP A 335 -33.83 2.64 4.83
N PRO A 336 -33.28 2.95 6.01
CA PRO A 336 -32.96 1.93 7.03
C PRO A 336 -34.19 1.29 7.66
N LYS A 337 -35.41 1.75 7.34
CA LYS A 337 -36.68 1.27 7.92
C LYS A 337 -36.71 1.32 9.45
N GLY A 338 -36.08 2.35 10.02
CA GLY A 338 -35.98 2.54 11.46
C GLY A 338 -34.85 1.71 12.14
N ARG A 339 -34.11 0.88 11.40
CA ARG A 339 -32.94 0.17 11.92
C ARG A 339 -31.82 1.18 12.25
N SER A 340 -31.23 1.04 13.42
CA SER A 340 -30.12 1.87 13.85
C SER A 340 -28.79 1.14 13.72
N ALA A 341 -27.72 1.84 13.34
CA ALA A 341 -26.35 1.36 13.39
C ALA A 341 -25.78 1.36 14.82
N TRP A 342 -26.58 1.84 15.80
CA TRP A 342 -26.16 1.96 17.19
C TRP A 342 -26.89 0.96 18.05
N LEU A 343 -26.12 0.26 18.91
CA LEU A 343 -26.63 -0.67 19.91
C LEU A 343 -27.52 0.10 20.91
N SER A 344 -28.63 -0.49 21.32
CA SER A 344 -29.50 0.06 22.37
C SER A 344 -28.96 -0.27 23.76
N LEU A 345 -29.45 0.44 24.80
CA LEU A 345 -29.15 0.11 26.18
C LEU A 345 -29.74 -1.25 26.61
N ASP A 346 -30.79 -1.71 25.91
CA ASP A 346 -31.41 -3.01 26.16
C ASP A 346 -30.61 -4.17 25.52
N SER A 347 -29.63 -3.87 24.63
CA SER A 347 -28.70 -4.86 24.09
C SER A 347 -27.91 -5.50 25.23
N LYS A 348 -27.71 -6.80 25.19
CA LYS A 348 -26.84 -7.49 26.15
C LYS A 348 -25.45 -6.88 26.11
N PRO A 349 -24.85 -6.55 27.27
CA PRO A 349 -23.45 -6.09 27.26
C PRO A 349 -22.58 -7.17 26.69
N THR A 350 -21.72 -6.78 25.75
CA THR A 350 -20.67 -7.64 25.19
C THR A 350 -19.34 -7.19 25.79
N GLY A 351 -18.79 -8.01 26.70
CA GLY A 351 -17.48 -7.71 27.30
C GLY A 351 -17.43 -6.36 28.03
N ASN A 352 -16.64 -5.43 27.48
CA ASN A 352 -16.22 -4.18 28.13
C ASN A 352 -17.22 -3.02 28.02
N GLY A 353 -18.28 -3.14 27.21
CA GLY A 353 -19.29 -2.09 27.08
C GLY A 353 -20.08 -2.18 25.78
N ARG A 354 -21.03 -1.28 25.62
CA ARG A 354 -21.97 -1.19 24.48
C ARG A 354 -22.22 0.25 24.03
N GLY A 355 -21.29 1.15 24.30
CA GLY A 355 -21.42 2.56 24.00
C GLY A 355 -22.49 3.26 24.85
N LEU A 356 -23.16 4.28 24.28
CA LEU A 356 -24.10 5.15 24.98
C LEU A 356 -25.56 4.83 24.65
N GLY A 357 -25.86 3.72 23.97
CA GLY A 357 -27.22 3.30 23.62
C GLY A 357 -27.85 4.13 22.48
N LYS A 358 -27.10 5.02 21.86
CA LYS A 358 -27.48 5.88 20.74
C LYS A 358 -26.23 6.40 20.03
N CYS A 359 -26.44 7.14 18.95
CA CYS A 359 -25.33 7.78 18.21
C CYS A 359 -24.43 8.58 19.18
N VAL A 360 -23.15 8.25 19.19
CA VAL A 360 -22.13 8.91 20.03
C VAL A 360 -22.10 10.41 19.79
N TRP A 361 -22.20 10.84 18.54
CA TRP A 361 -22.20 12.26 18.17
C TRP A 361 -23.48 12.99 18.58
N HIS A 362 -24.63 12.32 18.53
CA HIS A 362 -25.87 12.86 19.11
C HIS A 362 -25.75 12.98 20.64
N ALA A 363 -25.14 12.00 21.29
CA ALA A 363 -24.96 12.02 22.75
C ALA A 363 -24.06 13.16 23.22
N HIS A 364 -23.11 13.59 22.36
CA HIS A 364 -22.22 14.71 22.61
C HIS A 364 -22.73 16.06 22.04
N GLY A 365 -23.98 16.10 21.59
CA GLY A 365 -24.62 17.35 21.18
C GLY A 365 -24.19 17.91 19.80
N VAL A 366 -23.55 17.11 18.97
CA VAL A 366 -23.08 17.50 17.63
C VAL A 366 -24.28 17.81 16.72
N TRP A 367 -25.32 17.00 16.82
CA TRP A 367 -26.47 17.09 15.95
C TRP A 367 -27.77 16.64 16.66
N GLU A 368 -28.91 16.98 16.07
CA GLU A 368 -30.25 16.49 16.46
C GLU A 368 -31.12 16.24 15.23
N TRP A 369 -32.16 15.44 15.37
CA TRP A 369 -33.13 15.22 14.30
C TRP A 369 -34.21 16.29 14.29
N ASP A 370 -34.46 16.94 13.14
CA ASP A 370 -35.57 17.87 12.95
C ASP A 370 -36.76 17.12 12.30
N ASP A 371 -37.74 16.76 13.11
CA ASP A 371 -38.91 16.03 12.65
C ASP A 371 -39.79 16.80 11.62
N LYS A 372 -39.75 18.14 11.64
CA LYS A 372 -40.52 18.96 10.71
C LYS A 372 -39.84 19.01 9.34
N LYS A 373 -38.52 19.17 9.32
CA LYS A 373 -37.75 19.26 8.09
C LYS A 373 -37.29 17.89 7.58
N LYS A 374 -37.42 16.82 8.39
CA LYS A 374 -36.94 15.47 8.07
C LYS A 374 -35.44 15.47 7.70
N THR A 375 -34.62 16.21 8.47
CA THR A 375 -33.17 16.34 8.25
C THR A 375 -32.39 16.39 9.55
N ALA A 376 -31.11 16.03 9.51
CA ALA A 376 -30.17 16.28 10.60
C ALA A 376 -29.91 17.79 10.72
N ARG A 377 -30.06 18.32 11.91
CA ARG A 377 -29.68 19.69 12.27
C ARG A 377 -28.37 19.65 13.02
N ILE A 378 -27.35 20.26 12.46
CA ILE A 378 -26.06 20.41 13.10
C ILE A 378 -26.15 21.51 14.14
N ARG A 379 -25.58 21.30 15.31
CA ARG A 379 -25.60 22.20 16.46
C ARG A 379 -24.29 22.96 16.63
N ASP A 380 -23.19 22.37 16.19
CA ASP A 380 -21.86 22.93 16.28
C ASP A 380 -21.10 22.55 14.99
N ASP A 381 -20.89 23.52 14.13
CA ASP A 381 -20.28 23.32 12.80
C ASP A 381 -18.77 23.07 12.90
N ASP A 382 -18.12 23.52 13.99
CA ASP A 382 -16.67 23.40 14.20
C ASP A 382 -16.32 22.25 15.18
N TYR A 383 -17.29 21.39 15.53
CA TYR A 383 -17.14 20.39 16.57
C TYR A 383 -15.89 19.53 16.44
N PHE A 384 -15.56 19.08 15.23
CA PHE A 384 -14.43 18.17 14.98
C PHE A 384 -13.08 18.88 14.81
N GLU A 385 -13.04 20.20 14.97
CA GLU A 385 -11.83 21.01 14.89
C GLU A 385 -11.22 21.34 16.26
N VAL A 386 -12.00 21.21 17.33
CA VAL A 386 -11.61 21.68 18.67
C VAL A 386 -11.75 20.60 19.76
N ASP A 387 -10.95 20.75 20.79
CA ASP A 387 -10.92 19.87 21.97
C ASP A 387 -12.09 20.22 22.91
N HIS A 388 -12.84 19.21 23.35
CA HIS A 388 -13.98 19.33 24.27
C HIS A 388 -13.67 18.82 25.69
N ARG A 389 -12.42 18.47 25.98
CA ARG A 389 -12.01 18.05 27.33
C ARG A 389 -12.07 19.21 28.32
N PRO A 390 -12.49 18.96 29.59
CA PRO A 390 -12.42 19.95 30.64
C PRO A 390 -11.06 20.64 30.77
N GLY A 391 -11.05 21.96 30.67
CA GLY A 391 -9.83 22.79 30.72
C GLY A 391 -9.06 22.91 29.42
N ARG A 392 -9.55 22.29 28.34
CA ARG A 392 -8.98 22.42 26.99
C ARG A 392 -9.99 22.87 25.94
N GLU A 393 -11.20 23.18 26.36
CA GLU A 393 -12.34 23.51 25.51
C GLU A 393 -11.99 24.59 24.50
N GLY A 394 -12.32 24.35 23.23
CA GLY A 394 -12.12 25.28 22.14
C GLY A 394 -10.67 25.39 21.62
N LYS A 395 -9.71 24.61 22.14
CA LYS A 395 -8.36 24.57 21.57
C LYS A 395 -8.38 23.75 20.28
N PRO A 396 -7.76 24.25 19.20
CA PRO A 396 -7.65 23.46 17.97
C PRO A 396 -6.97 22.11 18.20
N ILE A 397 -7.42 21.08 17.49
CA ILE A 397 -6.80 19.76 17.44
C ILE A 397 -5.91 19.71 16.20
N GLU A 398 -4.65 19.33 16.41
CA GLU A 398 -3.67 19.10 15.35
C GLU A 398 -3.42 17.60 15.25
N TRP A 399 -3.99 16.94 14.22
CA TRP A 399 -3.99 15.47 14.15
C TRP A 399 -2.60 14.84 14.27
N TYR A 400 -1.58 15.37 13.58
CA TYR A 400 -0.23 14.82 13.66
C TYR A 400 0.42 15.02 15.03
N ASN A 401 0.14 16.13 15.70
CA ASN A 401 0.70 16.45 17.02
C ASN A 401 -0.07 15.84 18.18
N ASP A 402 -1.42 15.95 18.15
CA ASP A 402 -2.25 15.60 19.31
C ASP A 402 -2.70 14.14 19.28
N CYS A 403 -2.65 13.47 18.10
CA CYS A 403 -3.16 12.13 17.92
C CYS A 403 -2.07 11.15 17.42
N TYR A 404 -1.47 11.43 16.25
CA TYR A 404 -0.59 10.49 15.56
C TYR A 404 0.75 10.30 16.27
N ALA A 405 1.49 11.37 16.53
CA ALA A 405 2.81 11.28 17.14
C ALA A 405 2.80 10.68 18.55
N PRO A 406 1.86 11.00 19.46
CA PRO A 406 1.76 10.35 20.75
C PRO A 406 1.49 8.83 20.67
N PHE A 407 0.64 8.40 19.72
CA PHE A 407 0.40 6.99 19.49
C PHE A 407 1.65 6.28 18.95
N LEU A 408 2.35 6.88 17.96
CA LEU A 408 3.60 6.33 17.44
C LEU A 408 4.66 6.16 18.52
N GLN A 409 4.80 7.14 19.40
CA GLN A 409 5.73 7.06 20.52
C GLN A 409 5.38 5.87 21.43
N LYS A 410 4.12 5.78 21.87
CA LYS A 410 3.60 4.70 22.70
C LYS A 410 3.81 3.32 22.07
N PHE A 411 3.49 3.19 20.77
CA PHE A 411 3.66 1.95 20.03
C PHE A 411 5.15 1.57 19.93
N SER A 412 6.00 2.49 19.50
CA SER A 412 7.44 2.24 19.30
C SER A 412 8.15 1.87 20.60
N GLU A 413 7.81 2.53 21.72
CA GLU A 413 8.32 2.18 23.06
C GLU A 413 7.94 0.75 23.46
N ARG A 414 6.70 0.35 23.18
CA ARG A 414 6.24 -1.02 23.49
C ARG A 414 6.94 -2.06 22.62
N MET A 415 7.09 -1.79 21.31
CA MET A 415 7.77 -2.72 20.39
C MET A 415 9.26 -2.88 20.70
N SER A 416 9.92 -1.81 21.12
CA SER A 416 11.37 -1.82 21.40
C SER A 416 11.74 -2.29 22.82
N ARG A 417 10.76 -2.57 23.67
CA ARG A 417 10.98 -2.90 25.10
C ARG A 417 12.01 -4.01 25.34
N LYS A 418 12.02 -5.06 24.50
CA LYS A 418 12.96 -6.18 24.61
C LYS A 418 14.18 -6.05 23.69
N THR A 419 14.13 -5.19 22.69
CA THR A 419 15.20 -5.12 21.66
C THR A 419 15.39 -3.69 21.17
N ALA A 420 16.44 -3.02 21.63
CA ALA A 420 16.76 -1.63 21.28
C ALA A 420 17.07 -1.41 19.79
N ARG A 421 17.34 -2.48 19.01
CA ARG A 421 17.60 -2.42 17.57
C ARG A 421 16.34 -2.30 16.71
N THR A 422 15.15 -2.47 17.32
CA THR A 422 13.87 -2.41 16.63
C THR A 422 13.71 -1.09 15.86
N MET A 423 13.41 -1.17 14.58
CA MET A 423 13.14 0.00 13.72
C MET A 423 11.66 0.32 13.75
N SER A 424 11.33 1.62 13.70
CA SER A 424 9.96 2.12 13.58
C SER A 424 9.73 2.58 12.15
N PHE A 425 8.93 1.84 11.40
CA PHE A 425 8.52 2.20 10.05
C PHE A 425 7.27 3.06 10.13
N ILE A 426 7.30 4.27 9.58
CA ILE A 426 6.16 5.20 9.67
C ILE A 426 5.78 5.75 8.30
N GLU A 427 4.51 6.04 8.14
CA GLU A 427 3.98 6.72 6.97
C GLU A 427 3.09 7.92 7.36
N ALA A 428 2.78 8.80 6.40
CA ALA A 428 1.76 9.82 6.54
C ALA A 428 0.39 9.25 6.12
N ILE A 429 -0.68 10.02 6.34
CA ILE A 429 -1.96 9.74 5.67
C ILE A 429 -1.73 9.63 4.16
N PRO A 430 -2.30 8.65 3.45
CA PRO A 430 -2.13 8.48 2.02
C PRO A 430 -2.34 9.77 1.24
N ASN A 431 -1.43 10.04 0.30
CA ASN A 431 -1.39 11.25 -0.53
C ASN A 431 -1.08 12.57 0.21
N GLU A 432 -0.82 12.54 1.53
CA GLU A 432 -0.29 13.67 2.27
C GLU A 432 1.23 13.59 2.41
N PHE A 433 1.87 14.70 2.72
CA PHE A 433 3.26 14.72 3.17
C PHE A 433 3.29 14.92 4.69
N LEU A 434 4.13 14.14 5.36
CA LEU A 434 4.33 14.27 6.80
C LEU A 434 4.78 15.71 7.14
N PRO A 435 4.19 16.37 8.14
CA PRO A 435 4.69 17.65 8.64
C PRO A 435 6.14 17.55 9.13
N PRO A 436 6.89 18.66 9.20
CA PRO A 436 8.22 18.66 9.79
C PRO A 436 8.23 18.05 11.20
N TRP A 437 9.12 17.09 11.42
CA TRP A 437 9.31 16.43 12.71
C TRP A 437 10.81 16.48 13.08
N PRO A 438 11.29 17.61 13.65
CA PRO A 438 12.68 17.79 13.98
C PRO A 438 13.14 16.85 15.11
N THR A 439 14.43 16.52 15.13
CA THR A 439 15.08 15.93 16.29
C THR A 439 15.38 17.00 17.33
N GLU A 440 15.63 16.63 18.61
CA GLU A 440 15.94 17.58 19.69
C GLU A 440 17.17 18.47 19.40
N ASP A 441 18.10 18.00 18.56
CA ASP A 441 19.32 18.71 18.15
C ASP A 441 19.11 19.73 17.03
N VAL A 442 17.94 19.78 16.42
CA VAL A 442 17.65 20.76 15.35
C VAL A 442 17.18 22.07 15.97
N ASP A 443 17.98 23.12 15.82
CA ASP A 443 17.66 24.48 16.27
C ASP A 443 16.25 24.89 15.76
N ASN A 444 15.25 24.80 16.63
CA ASN A 444 13.84 25.14 16.36
C ASN A 444 13.67 26.54 15.74
N LYS A 445 14.65 27.45 15.91
CA LYS A 445 14.65 28.76 15.25
C LYS A 445 14.85 28.72 13.75
N LYS A 446 15.58 27.70 13.22
CA LYS A 446 15.77 27.54 11.76
C LYS A 446 14.50 27.06 11.07
N TRP A 447 13.71 26.23 11.72
CA TRP A 447 12.46 25.72 11.19
C TRP A 447 11.34 26.76 11.24
N SER A 448 11.29 27.59 12.28
CA SER A 448 10.31 28.68 12.43
C SER A 448 10.58 29.88 11.51
N GLN A 449 11.80 30.07 11.02
CA GLN A 449 12.16 31.16 10.12
C GLN A 449 12.01 30.88 8.63
N GLN A 450 11.90 29.60 8.25
CA GLN A 450 11.60 29.23 6.86
C GLN A 450 10.09 29.22 6.67
N LYS A 451 9.59 29.84 5.60
CA LYS A 451 8.27 29.86 4.90
C LYS A 451 7.18 28.82 5.32
N TYR A 452 7.31 28.21 6.51
CA TYR A 452 6.43 27.22 7.14
C TYR A 452 5.65 27.75 8.33
N ALA A 453 5.63 29.06 8.54
CA ALA A 453 4.90 29.73 9.62
C ALA A 453 3.39 29.40 9.66
N GLU A 454 2.87 28.80 8.58
CA GLU A 454 1.47 28.37 8.46
C GLU A 454 1.29 26.84 8.50
N LYS A 455 2.35 26.03 8.72
CA LYS A 455 2.23 24.57 8.75
C LYS A 455 2.59 24.05 10.12
N THR A 456 1.74 23.16 10.63
CA THR A 456 1.96 22.35 11.84
C THR A 456 3.35 21.72 11.82
N VAL A 457 4.09 21.89 12.91
CA VAL A 457 5.36 21.17 13.17
C VAL A 457 5.09 20.17 14.27
N ILE A 458 5.52 18.92 14.10
CA ILE A 458 5.37 17.91 15.14
C ILE A 458 6.39 18.20 16.23
N VAL A 459 5.90 18.43 17.45
CA VAL A 459 6.73 18.79 18.64
C VAL A 459 6.91 17.62 19.61
N SER A 460 6.13 16.55 19.46
CA SER A 460 6.28 15.32 20.28
C SER A 460 7.64 14.66 20.03
N PRO A 461 8.23 13.98 21.03
CA PRO A 461 9.44 13.20 20.84
C PRO A 461 9.33 12.26 19.64
N ARG A 462 10.42 12.08 18.92
CA ARG A 462 10.49 11.23 17.74
C ARG A 462 10.96 9.82 18.14
N PRO A 463 10.34 8.74 17.64
CA PRO A 463 10.82 7.37 17.86
C PRO A 463 12.28 7.22 17.39
N THR A 464 13.05 6.38 18.06
CA THR A 464 14.41 6.02 17.64
C THR A 464 14.37 5.04 16.46
N ASN A 465 15.49 4.91 15.73
CA ASN A 465 15.60 4.02 14.57
C ASN A 465 14.45 4.18 13.56
N LEU A 466 14.15 5.43 13.21
CA LEU A 466 13.02 5.77 12.34
C LEU A 466 13.33 5.47 10.88
N VAL A 467 12.37 4.88 10.19
CA VAL A 467 12.33 4.65 8.73
C VAL A 467 11.06 5.26 8.18
N TYR A 468 11.16 6.05 7.12
CA TYR A 468 9.98 6.58 6.43
C TYR A 468 9.49 5.57 5.40
N ALA A 469 8.25 5.09 5.54
CA ALA A 469 7.69 4.01 4.76
C ALA A 469 6.42 4.41 3.98
N PRO A 470 6.42 5.48 3.16
CA PRO A 470 5.24 5.93 2.43
C PRO A 470 4.81 4.96 1.35
N HIS A 471 3.54 5.04 0.94
CA HIS A 471 2.97 4.30 -0.17
C HIS A 471 2.90 5.12 -1.47
N PHE A 472 2.90 4.43 -2.60
CA PHE A 472 2.72 5.06 -3.90
C PHE A 472 1.92 4.18 -4.86
N TYR A 473 0.85 4.74 -5.41
CA TYR A 473 0.08 4.15 -6.50
C TYR A 473 -0.19 5.19 -7.61
N ASP A 474 -0.24 4.73 -8.86
CA ASP A 474 -0.78 5.56 -9.94
C ASP A 474 -2.30 5.69 -9.77
N LEU A 475 -2.74 6.80 -9.19
CA LEU A 475 -4.14 7.03 -8.85
C LEU A 475 -5.06 6.99 -10.07
N ASN A 476 -4.58 7.39 -11.26
CA ASN A 476 -5.36 7.33 -12.49
C ASN A 476 -5.60 5.87 -12.93
N VAL A 477 -4.54 5.05 -12.89
CA VAL A 477 -4.64 3.62 -13.25
C VAL A 477 -5.46 2.87 -12.19
N LEU A 478 -5.23 3.15 -10.92
CA LEU A 478 -5.94 2.52 -9.80
C LEU A 478 -7.45 2.78 -9.89
N PHE A 479 -7.85 4.04 -10.05
CA PHE A 479 -9.24 4.45 -10.10
C PHE A 479 -9.97 3.96 -11.35
N ASN A 480 -9.34 4.09 -12.53
CA ASN A 480 -9.96 3.73 -13.79
C ASN A 480 -9.83 2.24 -14.14
N LYS A 481 -8.92 1.51 -13.49
CA LYS A 481 -8.49 0.15 -13.87
C LYS A 481 -8.19 0.05 -15.36
N CYS A 482 -7.53 1.07 -15.90
CA CYS A 482 -7.21 1.20 -17.31
C CYS A 482 -5.86 1.89 -17.50
N HIS A 483 -5.04 1.34 -18.38
CA HIS A 483 -3.83 1.98 -18.87
C HIS A 483 -3.83 1.98 -20.40
N SER A 484 -3.47 3.11 -20.95
CA SER A 484 -3.31 3.33 -22.39
C SER A 484 -1.91 3.86 -22.66
N TRP A 485 -1.79 4.68 -23.68
CA TRP A 485 -0.56 5.37 -24.05
C TRP A 485 -0.27 6.65 -23.22
N MET A 486 -1.26 7.16 -22.47
CA MET A 486 -1.14 8.39 -21.69
C MET A 486 -1.11 8.08 -20.18
N SER A 487 -0.20 8.74 -19.47
CA SER A 487 -0.12 8.75 -18.00
C SER A 487 -0.34 10.15 -17.46
N VAL A 488 -0.96 10.27 -16.30
CA VAL A 488 -1.34 11.54 -15.68
C VAL A 488 -0.76 11.65 -14.27
N ASN A 489 -0.11 12.78 -13.97
CA ASN A 489 0.31 13.09 -12.61
C ASN A 489 -0.87 13.68 -11.81
N VAL A 490 -1.74 12.81 -11.30
CA VAL A 490 -2.94 13.21 -10.53
C VAL A 490 -2.55 13.93 -9.24
N GLN A 491 -1.54 13.45 -8.52
CA GLN A 491 -1.06 14.10 -7.29
C GLN A 491 -0.50 15.51 -7.56
N GLY A 492 0.17 15.69 -8.69
CA GLY A 492 0.63 17.01 -9.11
C GLY A 492 -0.53 17.95 -9.40
N LEU A 493 -1.60 17.45 -10.04
CA LEU A 493 -2.81 18.24 -10.33
C LEU A 493 -3.50 18.71 -9.04
N SER A 494 -3.69 17.82 -8.07
CA SER A 494 -4.31 18.17 -6.78
C SER A 494 -3.49 19.21 -6.00
N ARG A 495 -2.18 19.29 -6.26
CA ARG A 495 -1.27 20.27 -5.67
C ARG A 495 -1.05 21.52 -6.54
N GLY A 496 -1.93 21.76 -7.52
CA GLY A 496 -1.90 22.99 -8.34
C GLY A 496 -0.97 22.95 -9.56
N MET A 497 -0.53 21.77 -10.00
CA MET A 497 0.23 21.65 -11.25
C MET A 497 -0.65 22.03 -12.45
N ILE A 498 -0.09 22.76 -13.41
CA ILE A 498 -0.76 23.09 -14.66
C ILE A 498 -1.10 21.79 -15.40
N PRO A 499 -2.36 21.59 -15.89
CA PRO A 499 -2.80 20.34 -16.50
C PRO A 499 -1.91 19.80 -17.62
N LEU A 500 -1.39 20.69 -18.48
CA LEU A 500 -0.48 20.28 -19.57
C LEU A 500 0.84 19.69 -19.06
N ASN A 501 1.33 20.12 -17.92
CA ASN A 501 2.56 19.62 -17.29
C ASN A 501 2.34 18.28 -16.54
N ALA A 502 1.09 17.86 -16.36
CA ALA A 502 0.72 16.62 -15.71
C ALA A 502 0.57 15.45 -16.69
N LEU A 503 0.63 15.69 -18.01
CA LEU A 503 0.44 14.68 -19.05
C LEU A 503 1.78 14.14 -19.53
N TYR A 504 1.88 12.82 -19.61
CA TYR A 504 3.04 12.09 -20.08
C TYR A 504 2.61 11.01 -21.09
N PHE A 505 3.44 10.70 -22.08
CA PHE A 505 3.05 9.83 -23.18
C PHE A 505 4.09 8.74 -23.44
N GLY A 506 3.63 7.52 -23.79
CA GLY A 506 4.43 6.35 -24.03
C GLY A 506 5.16 5.81 -22.78
N ALA A 507 5.90 4.71 -22.92
CA ALA A 507 6.59 4.07 -21.80
C ALA A 507 7.68 4.96 -21.18
N LYS A 508 8.40 5.74 -21.99
CA LYS A 508 9.39 6.71 -21.48
C LYS A 508 8.73 7.85 -20.68
N GLY A 509 7.60 8.37 -21.17
CA GLY A 509 6.81 9.38 -20.48
C GLY A 509 6.28 8.85 -19.15
N LEU A 510 5.74 7.65 -19.12
CA LEU A 510 5.29 6.95 -17.92
C LEU A 510 6.41 6.86 -16.87
N LYS A 511 7.60 6.36 -17.26
CA LYS A 511 8.77 6.29 -16.39
C LYS A 511 9.15 7.66 -15.83
N LYS A 512 9.17 8.71 -16.68
CA LYS A 512 9.47 10.08 -16.26
C LYS A 512 8.45 10.63 -15.26
N ASN A 513 7.15 10.34 -15.48
CA ASN A 513 6.09 10.69 -14.54
C ASN A 513 6.33 10.06 -13.15
N TYR A 514 6.56 8.75 -13.09
CA TYR A 514 6.78 8.05 -11.84
C TYR A 514 8.08 8.50 -11.15
N THR A 515 9.17 8.68 -11.92
CA THR A 515 10.43 9.21 -11.38
C THR A 515 10.24 10.57 -10.70
N ARG A 516 9.44 11.45 -11.30
CA ARG A 516 9.13 12.77 -10.73
C ARG A 516 8.29 12.65 -9.45
N GLN A 517 7.22 11.84 -9.46
CA GLN A 517 6.33 11.70 -8.31
C GLN A 517 7.06 11.07 -7.11
N LEU A 518 7.82 10.00 -7.32
CA LEU A 518 8.65 9.39 -6.28
C LEU A 518 9.77 10.32 -5.80
N GLY A 519 10.37 11.11 -6.71
CA GLY A 519 11.34 12.15 -6.35
C GLY A 519 10.76 13.24 -5.44
N GLU A 520 9.48 13.62 -5.62
CA GLU A 520 8.79 14.54 -4.69
C GLU A 520 8.60 13.89 -3.32
N ILE A 521 8.26 12.59 -3.24
CA ILE A 521 8.16 11.86 -1.96
C ILE A 521 9.50 11.91 -1.21
N VAL A 522 10.62 11.59 -1.90
CA VAL A 522 11.96 11.66 -1.31
C VAL A 522 12.28 13.06 -0.81
N LYS A 523 12.04 14.07 -1.64
CA LYS A 523 12.32 15.48 -1.30
C LYS A 523 11.54 15.94 -0.07
N TYR A 524 10.24 15.64 -0.01
CA TYR A 524 9.42 16.02 1.13
C TYR A 524 9.71 15.19 2.38
N GLY A 525 10.02 13.90 2.24
CA GLY A 525 10.46 13.05 3.35
C GLY A 525 11.74 13.59 4.00
N LYS A 526 12.78 13.91 3.20
CA LYS A 526 14.01 14.55 3.70
C LYS A 526 13.76 15.91 4.35
N LYS A 527 12.84 16.68 3.81
CA LYS A 527 12.45 17.98 4.37
C LYS A 527 11.75 17.85 5.71
N SER A 528 10.93 16.83 5.89
CA SER A 528 10.15 16.62 7.11
C SER A 528 10.93 15.88 8.19
N LEU A 529 11.75 14.92 7.82
CA LEU A 529 12.39 13.98 8.75
C LEU A 529 13.92 14.05 8.74
N GLY A 530 14.53 14.81 7.81
CA GLY A 530 15.99 14.83 7.65
C GLY A 530 16.51 13.59 6.89
N GLU A 531 17.79 13.31 7.07
CA GLU A 531 18.46 12.17 6.44
C GLU A 531 18.16 10.89 7.23
N ILE A 532 17.09 10.20 6.81
CA ILE A 532 16.70 8.87 7.31
C ILE A 532 16.40 7.93 6.15
N PRO A 533 16.51 6.61 6.32
CA PRO A 533 16.19 5.66 5.27
C PRO A 533 14.71 5.74 4.85
N MET A 534 14.46 5.51 3.56
CA MET A 534 13.11 5.43 3.01
C MET A 534 12.87 4.07 2.37
N VAL A 535 11.68 3.53 2.62
CA VAL A 535 11.16 2.31 2.00
C VAL A 535 9.79 2.66 1.43
N ILE A 536 9.55 2.47 0.14
CA ILE A 536 8.17 2.51 -0.35
C ILE A 536 7.49 1.23 0.14
N GLY A 537 6.67 1.37 1.19
CA GLY A 537 6.02 0.25 1.90
C GLY A 537 5.04 -0.51 1.02
N GLU A 538 4.29 0.21 0.19
CA GLU A 538 3.44 -0.38 -0.83
C GLU A 538 3.58 0.36 -2.17
N ILE A 539 3.73 -0.42 -3.22
CA ILE A 539 3.73 0.04 -4.60
C ILE A 539 3.39 -1.14 -5.51
N GLY A 540 2.46 -0.96 -6.44
CA GLY A 540 2.01 -2.07 -7.28
C GLY A 540 1.08 -1.65 -8.40
N ILE A 541 0.61 -2.65 -9.12
CA ILE A 541 -0.32 -2.50 -10.23
C ILE A 541 -1.45 -3.53 -10.12
N SER A 542 -2.63 -3.15 -10.56
CA SER A 542 -3.73 -4.10 -10.73
C SER A 542 -3.53 -4.92 -12.02
N TYR A 543 -3.68 -6.25 -11.94
CA TYR A 543 -3.50 -7.12 -13.10
C TYR A 543 -4.74 -7.21 -13.99
N ASP A 544 -5.93 -6.88 -13.46
CA ASP A 544 -7.22 -6.90 -14.16
C ASP A 544 -7.51 -5.62 -14.98
N ILE A 545 -6.53 -4.76 -15.19
CA ILE A 545 -6.68 -3.54 -16.00
C ILE A 545 -7.20 -3.84 -17.40
N ASN A 546 -7.78 -2.83 -18.05
CA ASN A 546 -8.32 -2.92 -19.39
C ASN A 546 -9.36 -4.05 -19.54
N LYS A 547 -10.25 -4.19 -18.53
CA LYS A 547 -11.29 -5.23 -18.47
C LYS A 547 -10.70 -6.64 -18.51
N ALA A 548 -9.64 -6.88 -17.76
CA ALA A 548 -8.94 -8.16 -17.66
C ALA A 548 -8.49 -8.70 -19.04
N HIS A 549 -8.05 -7.81 -19.94
CA HIS A 549 -7.60 -8.17 -21.29
C HIS A 549 -6.49 -9.22 -21.25
N ALA A 550 -5.53 -9.06 -20.33
CA ALA A 550 -4.38 -9.96 -20.18
C ALA A 550 -4.82 -11.42 -19.94
N TYR A 551 -5.85 -11.65 -19.12
CA TYR A 551 -6.32 -13.00 -18.78
C TYR A 551 -6.88 -13.77 -19.99
N ARG A 552 -7.58 -13.05 -20.90
CA ARG A 552 -8.15 -13.66 -22.10
C ARG A 552 -7.13 -13.89 -23.22
N THR A 553 -6.07 -13.10 -23.24
CA THR A 553 -5.11 -13.07 -24.36
C THR A 553 -3.72 -13.59 -24.02
N GLY A 554 -3.35 -13.64 -22.72
CA GLY A 554 -1.97 -13.88 -22.28
C GLY A 554 -1.04 -12.66 -22.50
N CYS A 555 -1.57 -11.49 -22.93
CA CYS A 555 -0.79 -10.30 -23.20
C CYS A 555 -0.78 -9.35 -22.00
N TYR A 556 0.29 -9.37 -21.23
CA TYR A 556 0.52 -8.54 -20.05
C TYR A 556 1.41 -7.32 -20.35
N ASP A 557 1.52 -6.88 -21.60
CA ASP A 557 2.44 -5.80 -21.99
C ASP A 557 2.15 -4.49 -21.27
N LYS A 558 0.88 -4.15 -21.06
CA LYS A 558 0.51 -2.93 -20.33
C LYS A 558 0.87 -3.02 -18.84
N GLN A 559 0.72 -4.18 -18.25
CA GLN A 559 1.18 -4.44 -16.86
C GLN A 559 2.71 -4.36 -16.78
N ARG A 560 3.44 -4.86 -17.81
CA ARG A 560 4.89 -4.73 -17.88
C ARG A 560 5.36 -3.28 -17.96
N ASP A 561 4.73 -2.47 -18.81
CA ASP A 561 5.06 -1.05 -18.95
C ASP A 561 4.91 -0.31 -17.62
N LEU A 562 3.78 -0.54 -16.93
CA LEU A 562 3.51 0.05 -15.62
C LEU A 562 4.54 -0.39 -14.58
N MET A 563 4.73 -1.71 -14.39
CA MET A 563 5.64 -2.25 -13.38
C MET A 563 7.10 -1.86 -13.66
N ASN A 564 7.54 -1.95 -14.91
CA ASN A 564 8.89 -1.53 -15.28
C ASN A 564 9.09 -0.02 -15.05
N GLY A 565 8.06 0.79 -15.33
CA GLY A 565 8.06 2.23 -15.03
C GLY A 565 8.25 2.51 -13.54
N LEU A 566 7.48 1.81 -12.69
CA LEU A 566 7.55 1.95 -11.23
C LEU A 566 8.92 1.54 -10.68
N ILE A 567 9.39 0.32 -10.99
CA ILE A 567 10.65 -0.18 -10.44
C ILE A 567 11.84 0.66 -10.95
N SER A 568 11.85 1.06 -12.24
CA SER A 568 12.90 1.92 -12.77
C SER A 568 12.90 3.32 -12.10
N ALA A 569 11.74 3.84 -11.72
CA ALA A 569 11.65 5.11 -11.03
C ALA A 569 12.15 5.00 -9.58
N MET A 570 11.91 3.88 -8.90
CA MET A 570 12.48 3.60 -7.58
C MET A 570 14.00 3.46 -7.63
N GLU A 571 14.52 2.74 -8.63
CA GLU A 571 15.98 2.61 -8.88
C GLU A 571 16.63 3.97 -9.11
N HIS A 572 16.01 4.83 -9.93
CA HIS A 572 16.52 6.19 -10.18
C HIS A 572 16.58 7.03 -8.91
N ASN A 573 15.57 6.94 -8.06
CA ASN A 573 15.49 7.68 -6.80
C ASN A 573 16.20 6.99 -5.63
N LYS A 574 16.89 5.86 -5.86
CA LYS A 574 17.64 5.05 -4.87
C LYS A 574 16.77 4.60 -3.69
N LEU A 575 15.53 4.23 -3.95
CA LEU A 575 14.55 3.83 -2.94
C LEU A 575 14.61 2.34 -2.67
N ASN A 576 14.42 1.98 -1.41
CA ASN A 576 14.04 0.64 -0.99
C ASN A 576 12.53 0.48 -1.19
N TYR A 577 12.04 -0.76 -1.37
CA TYR A 577 10.62 -0.97 -1.61
C TYR A 577 10.14 -2.39 -1.31
N THR A 578 8.82 -2.52 -1.08
CA THR A 578 8.08 -3.77 -1.10
C THR A 578 6.89 -3.65 -2.08
N LEU A 579 6.84 -4.51 -3.11
CA LEU A 579 5.76 -4.50 -4.08
C LEU A 579 4.47 -5.06 -3.46
N TRP A 580 3.35 -4.45 -3.74
CA TRP A 580 2.02 -4.96 -3.43
C TRP A 580 1.55 -5.85 -4.58
N ASN A 581 1.36 -7.19 -4.41
CA ASN A 581 1.74 -8.04 -3.29
C ASN A 581 2.16 -9.44 -3.80
N TYR A 582 2.55 -10.33 -2.90
CA TYR A 582 2.76 -11.76 -3.16
C TYR A 582 1.69 -12.55 -2.41
N ASN A 583 0.69 -13.06 -3.13
CA ASN A 583 -0.41 -13.83 -2.57
C ASN A 583 -0.60 -15.15 -3.35
N PRO A 584 -0.08 -16.28 -2.86
CA PRO A 584 -0.23 -17.57 -3.56
C PRO A 584 -1.69 -18.08 -3.60
N ALA A 585 -2.57 -17.52 -2.76
CA ALA A 585 -3.99 -17.83 -2.79
C ALA A 585 -4.78 -17.00 -3.84
N ASN A 586 -4.13 -16.08 -4.56
CA ASN A 586 -4.77 -15.30 -5.63
C ASN A 586 -5.39 -16.21 -6.70
N ARG A 587 -6.60 -15.84 -7.16
CA ARG A 587 -7.32 -16.49 -8.26
C ARG A 587 -7.94 -15.41 -9.15
N VAL A 588 -8.02 -15.66 -10.45
CA VAL A 588 -8.59 -14.68 -11.39
C VAL A 588 -10.05 -14.33 -11.10
N GLU A 589 -10.80 -15.29 -10.62
CA GLU A 589 -12.22 -15.09 -10.33
C GLU A 589 -12.46 -14.12 -9.17
N TYR A 590 -11.60 -14.20 -8.13
CA TYR A 590 -11.77 -13.44 -6.88
C TYR A 590 -10.57 -12.55 -6.54
N GLY A 591 -9.57 -12.48 -7.44
CA GLY A 591 -8.33 -11.73 -7.22
C GLY A 591 -7.57 -12.21 -6.00
N ASP A 592 -7.18 -11.29 -5.14
CA ASP A 592 -6.52 -11.56 -3.86
C ASP A 592 -7.46 -12.13 -2.78
N GLY A 593 -8.74 -12.40 -3.14
CA GLY A 593 -9.78 -12.85 -2.21
C GLY A 593 -10.35 -11.74 -1.35
N TRP A 594 -9.93 -10.51 -1.56
CA TRP A 594 -10.31 -9.34 -0.80
C TRP A 594 -10.81 -8.22 -1.74
N ASN A 595 -12.08 -7.86 -1.62
CA ASN A 595 -12.73 -6.71 -2.31
C ASN A 595 -12.51 -6.64 -3.83
N LYS A 596 -12.36 -7.79 -4.50
CA LYS A 596 -12.08 -7.89 -5.96
C LYS A 596 -10.78 -7.19 -6.38
N GLU A 597 -9.84 -7.02 -5.48
CA GLU A 597 -8.49 -6.61 -5.85
C GLU A 597 -7.69 -7.75 -6.46
N ASP A 598 -6.84 -7.43 -7.41
CA ASP A 598 -5.95 -8.37 -8.05
C ASP A 598 -4.60 -7.72 -8.33
N PHE A 599 -3.72 -7.73 -7.34
CA PHE A 599 -2.39 -7.11 -7.38
C PHE A 599 -1.26 -8.12 -7.23
N SER A 600 -1.56 -9.38 -6.94
CA SER A 600 -0.52 -10.35 -6.66
C SER A 600 0.39 -10.61 -7.86
N VAL A 601 1.70 -10.64 -7.62
CA VAL A 601 2.71 -11.02 -8.63
C VAL A 601 2.75 -12.52 -8.93
N ILE A 602 1.95 -13.30 -8.20
CA ILE A 602 1.75 -14.73 -8.42
C ILE A 602 0.26 -15.04 -8.47
N ASN A 603 -0.14 -15.99 -9.33
CA ASN A 603 -1.52 -16.43 -9.44
C ASN A 603 -1.58 -17.97 -9.29
N GLY A 604 -2.47 -18.42 -8.43
CA GLY A 604 -2.65 -19.85 -8.15
C GLY A 604 -3.35 -20.61 -9.28
N ASP A 605 -4.15 -19.94 -10.14
CA ASP A 605 -4.81 -20.59 -11.27
C ASP A 605 -3.82 -21.00 -12.38
N ASP A 606 -2.74 -20.24 -12.54
CA ASP A 606 -1.69 -20.57 -13.51
C ASP A 606 -0.86 -21.80 -13.09
N ILE A 607 -1.02 -22.24 -11.84
CA ILE A 607 -0.39 -23.44 -11.30
C ILE A 607 -1.22 -24.68 -11.65
N ILE A 608 -2.51 -24.51 -11.96
CA ILE A 608 -3.44 -25.58 -12.29
C ILE A 608 -3.40 -25.81 -13.82
N GLU A 609 -2.91 -26.97 -14.25
CA GLU A 609 -2.95 -27.40 -15.64
C GLU A 609 -4.39 -27.31 -16.19
N ASN A 610 -4.61 -26.54 -17.28
CA ASN A 610 -5.90 -26.26 -17.91
C ASN A 610 -6.82 -25.26 -17.17
N GLY A 611 -6.29 -24.34 -16.41
CA GLY A 611 -7.07 -23.22 -15.85
C GLY A 611 -7.68 -22.30 -16.93
N PRO A 612 -8.68 -21.46 -16.56
CA PRO A 612 -9.42 -20.61 -17.49
C PRO A 612 -8.59 -19.44 -18.08
N ILE A 613 -7.33 -19.34 -17.72
CA ILE A 613 -6.45 -18.22 -18.07
C ILE A 613 -5.40 -18.67 -19.06
N LYS A 614 -5.12 -17.80 -20.03
CA LYS A 614 -3.93 -17.96 -20.85
C LYS A 614 -2.69 -17.52 -20.08
N PRO A 615 -1.67 -18.39 -19.93
CA PRO A 615 -0.45 -18.06 -19.24
C PRO A 615 0.24 -16.87 -19.92
N ASP A 616 1.02 -16.13 -19.14
CA ASP A 616 1.85 -15.06 -19.68
C ASP A 616 2.83 -15.64 -20.72
N TYR A 617 2.68 -15.23 -21.97
CA TYR A 617 3.46 -15.76 -23.09
C TYR A 617 4.98 -15.54 -22.95
N ARG A 618 5.42 -14.67 -22.05
CA ARG A 618 6.85 -14.42 -21.81
C ARG A 618 7.46 -15.30 -20.73
N ASN A 619 6.63 -15.95 -19.89
CA ASN A 619 7.08 -16.88 -18.86
C ASN A 619 7.22 -18.33 -19.36
N TYR A 620 6.90 -18.63 -20.63
CA TYR A 620 6.89 -19.98 -21.18
C TYR A 620 8.18 -20.79 -20.98
N MET A 621 9.34 -20.14 -20.88
CA MET A 621 10.64 -20.83 -20.68
C MET A 621 10.77 -21.40 -19.26
N HIS A 622 9.95 -20.92 -18.33
CA HIS A 622 9.99 -21.27 -16.91
C HIS A 622 8.66 -21.83 -16.39
N GLU A 623 7.71 -22.17 -17.30
CA GLU A 623 6.37 -22.64 -16.91
C GLU A 623 6.39 -23.94 -16.08
N ASN A 624 7.42 -24.76 -16.28
CA ASN A 624 7.64 -26.02 -15.57
C ASN A 624 8.60 -25.90 -14.37
N ASP A 625 9.17 -24.72 -14.14
CA ASP A 625 10.07 -24.48 -13.01
C ASP A 625 9.24 -24.05 -11.78
N GLU A 626 9.30 -24.86 -10.74
CA GLU A 626 8.57 -24.62 -9.49
C GLU A 626 8.82 -23.23 -8.89
N LEU A 627 10.02 -22.66 -9.09
CA LEU A 627 10.40 -21.37 -8.57
C LEU A 627 9.73 -20.21 -9.30
N TYR A 628 9.31 -20.40 -10.56
CA TYR A 628 8.76 -19.33 -11.40
C TYR A 628 7.33 -19.58 -11.85
N LYS A 629 6.83 -20.81 -11.67
CA LYS A 629 5.46 -21.19 -12.04
C LYS A 629 4.43 -20.33 -11.33
N GLY A 630 3.43 -19.83 -12.06
CA GLY A 630 2.39 -18.95 -11.56
C GLY A 630 2.81 -17.49 -11.40
N GLY A 631 4.08 -17.16 -11.62
CA GLY A 631 4.55 -15.78 -11.56
C GLY A 631 4.07 -14.94 -12.75
N ARG A 632 3.67 -13.70 -12.48
CA ARG A 632 3.16 -12.74 -13.48
C ARG A 632 4.21 -11.67 -13.76
N ILE A 633 4.49 -11.41 -15.04
CA ILE A 633 5.46 -10.40 -15.52
C ILE A 633 6.84 -10.46 -14.82
N LEU A 634 7.28 -11.69 -14.47
CA LEU A 634 8.58 -11.89 -13.79
C LEU A 634 9.75 -11.33 -14.59
N ASP A 635 9.62 -11.24 -15.91
CA ASP A 635 10.62 -10.66 -16.80
C ASP A 635 10.90 -9.16 -16.59
N VAL A 636 10.10 -8.46 -15.79
CA VAL A 636 10.36 -7.08 -15.36
C VAL A 636 10.51 -6.92 -13.85
N ILE A 637 9.99 -7.86 -13.08
CA ILE A 637 10.11 -7.87 -11.60
C ILE A 637 11.49 -8.38 -11.19
N ILE A 638 11.90 -9.53 -11.72
CA ILE A 638 13.22 -10.11 -11.48
C ILE A 638 14.24 -9.33 -12.28
N ARG A 639 15.18 -8.68 -11.59
CA ARG A 639 16.20 -7.85 -12.24
C ARG A 639 17.49 -7.77 -11.43
N PRO A 640 18.64 -7.56 -12.11
CA PRO A 640 19.90 -7.37 -11.40
C PRO A 640 19.88 -6.07 -10.57
N TYR A 641 20.60 -6.09 -9.45
CA TYR A 641 20.84 -4.89 -8.64
C TYR A 641 21.99 -5.15 -7.64
N ALA A 642 22.63 -4.08 -7.17
CA ALA A 642 23.62 -4.19 -6.10
C ALA A 642 22.90 -4.38 -4.76
N VAL A 643 22.98 -5.58 -4.19
CA VAL A 643 22.38 -5.92 -2.89
C VAL A 643 23.15 -5.22 -1.77
N LYS A 644 24.49 -5.28 -1.84
CA LYS A 644 25.40 -4.66 -0.87
C LYS A 644 26.47 -3.89 -1.63
N THR A 645 26.71 -2.64 -1.27
CA THR A 645 27.67 -1.77 -1.93
C THR A 645 28.75 -1.31 -0.97
N ALA A 646 30.02 -1.62 -1.30
CA ALA A 646 31.19 -1.12 -0.60
C ALA A 646 31.45 0.35 -1.02
N GLY A 647 30.66 1.27 -0.48
CA GLY A 647 30.66 2.69 -0.82
C GLY A 647 29.26 3.28 -0.95
N ILE A 648 29.15 4.41 -1.65
CA ILE A 648 27.91 5.16 -1.85
C ILE A 648 27.39 4.92 -3.26
N PRO A 649 26.20 4.32 -3.44
CA PRO A 649 25.54 4.11 -4.73
C PRO A 649 25.29 5.42 -5.48
N GLN A 650 25.57 5.45 -6.79
CA GLN A 650 25.33 6.61 -7.65
C GLN A 650 24.18 6.36 -8.63
N THR A 651 24.35 5.41 -9.57
CA THR A 651 23.34 5.08 -10.58
C THR A 651 23.12 3.58 -10.67
N SER A 652 21.88 3.20 -10.98
CA SER A 652 21.49 1.82 -11.28
C SER A 652 20.51 1.84 -12.44
N ASN A 653 20.86 1.22 -13.56
CA ASN A 653 20.03 1.17 -14.76
C ASN A 653 19.95 -0.26 -15.28
N TRP A 654 18.76 -0.74 -15.58
CA TRP A 654 18.56 -2.03 -16.23
C TRP A 654 17.59 -1.92 -17.40
N ASN A 655 17.95 -2.55 -18.49
CA ASN A 655 17.13 -2.66 -19.68
C ASN A 655 16.66 -4.12 -19.85
N HIS A 656 15.39 -4.38 -19.53
CA HIS A 656 14.80 -5.71 -19.62
C HIS A 656 14.69 -6.26 -21.05
N LYS A 657 14.76 -5.40 -22.08
CA LYS A 657 14.72 -5.83 -23.48
C LYS A 657 16.05 -6.40 -23.93
N THR A 658 17.17 -5.78 -23.53
CA THR A 658 18.54 -6.16 -23.92
C THR A 658 19.28 -6.96 -22.83
N LEU A 659 18.76 -7.00 -21.60
CA LEU A 659 19.42 -7.56 -20.41
C LEU A 659 20.73 -6.84 -20.04
N ARG A 660 20.83 -5.57 -20.40
CA ARG A 660 21.98 -4.75 -20.04
C ARG A 660 21.73 -4.09 -18.71
N PHE A 661 22.64 -4.31 -17.74
CA PHE A 661 22.67 -3.70 -16.43
C PHE A 661 23.90 -2.83 -16.27
N GLU A 662 23.73 -1.61 -15.77
CA GLU A 662 24.80 -0.65 -15.54
C GLU A 662 24.68 -0.11 -14.11
N TYR A 663 25.80 -0.13 -13.39
CA TYR A 663 25.85 0.32 -11.99
C TYR A 663 27.11 1.16 -11.74
N THR A 664 26.93 2.28 -11.02
CA THR A 664 28.06 3.14 -10.61
C THR A 664 27.97 3.45 -9.13
N TRP A 665 29.12 3.52 -8.47
CA TRP A 665 29.23 3.89 -7.06
C TRP A 665 30.56 4.55 -6.77
N THR A 666 30.65 5.21 -5.60
CA THR A 666 31.90 5.82 -5.12
C THR A 666 32.34 5.08 -3.86
N SER A 667 33.51 4.43 -3.89
CA SER A 667 34.09 3.83 -2.68
C SER A 667 34.69 4.91 -1.79
N VAL A 668 34.41 4.80 -0.47
CA VAL A 668 34.93 5.72 0.54
C VAL A 668 36.06 5.00 1.27
N ALA A 669 37.16 5.76 1.58
CA ALA A 669 38.25 5.21 2.38
C ALA A 669 37.73 4.89 3.79
N THR A 670 37.51 3.60 4.06
CA THR A 670 37.28 3.13 5.43
C THR A 670 38.63 2.97 6.10
N LYS A 671 38.99 3.92 6.93
CA LYS A 671 40.28 3.88 7.67
C LYS A 671 40.38 2.72 8.68
N GLU A 672 39.35 1.93 8.88
CA GLU A 672 39.20 1.11 10.09
C GLU A 672 38.83 -0.36 9.87
N SER A 673 38.46 -0.82 8.67
CA SER A 673 38.14 -2.23 8.50
C SER A 673 39.27 -3.01 7.82
N THR A 674 39.86 -3.97 8.56
CA THR A 674 40.78 -4.97 8.02
C THR A 674 40.02 -6.15 7.38
N ASP A 675 38.67 -6.15 7.44
CA ASP A 675 37.85 -7.21 6.88
C ASP A 675 37.70 -7.05 5.37
N GLU A 676 38.05 -8.06 4.60
CA GLU A 676 37.92 -8.05 3.13
C GLU A 676 36.50 -7.86 2.67
N LYS A 677 35.49 -8.28 3.45
CA LYS A 677 34.06 -8.13 3.11
C LYS A 677 33.64 -6.67 3.07
N ALA A 678 34.26 -5.78 3.84
CA ALA A 678 33.97 -4.34 3.81
C ALA A 678 34.24 -3.67 2.44
N HIS A 679 35.12 -4.29 1.65
CA HIS A 679 35.52 -3.79 0.32
C HIS A 679 34.83 -4.52 -0.85
N LEU A 680 33.85 -5.39 -0.55
CA LEU A 680 33.20 -6.24 -1.55
C LEU A 680 31.77 -5.75 -1.84
N THR A 681 31.52 -5.34 -3.06
CA THR A 681 30.17 -5.06 -3.58
C THR A 681 29.55 -6.36 -4.11
N GLU A 682 28.34 -6.69 -3.69
CA GLU A 682 27.58 -7.88 -4.10
C GLU A 682 26.43 -7.47 -5.01
N ILE A 683 26.42 -7.98 -6.25
CA ILE A 683 25.40 -7.69 -7.27
C ILE A 683 24.63 -8.97 -7.57
N PHE A 684 23.32 -8.95 -7.43
CA PHE A 684 22.44 -10.03 -7.82
C PHE A 684 22.31 -10.09 -9.33
N ILE A 685 22.60 -11.27 -9.92
CA ILE A 685 22.49 -11.56 -11.35
C ILE A 685 21.53 -12.75 -11.50
N PRO A 686 20.25 -12.51 -11.81
CA PRO A 686 19.22 -13.55 -11.77
C PRO A 686 19.38 -14.64 -12.82
N SER A 687 19.40 -15.89 -12.39
CA SER A 687 19.39 -17.07 -13.26
C SER A 687 18.21 -17.04 -14.26
N TYR A 688 17.05 -16.53 -13.82
CA TYR A 688 15.86 -16.33 -14.67
C TYR A 688 16.18 -15.68 -16.03
N HIS A 689 17.10 -14.71 -16.05
CA HIS A 689 17.47 -14.00 -17.29
C HIS A 689 18.76 -14.47 -17.93
N TYR A 690 19.73 -14.88 -17.09
CA TYR A 690 21.11 -15.00 -17.55
C TYR A 690 21.59 -16.44 -17.71
N ASP A 691 20.89 -17.45 -17.21
CA ASP A 691 21.33 -18.85 -17.27
C ASP A 691 21.49 -19.38 -18.71
N SER A 692 20.62 -18.94 -19.62
CA SER A 692 20.64 -19.37 -21.03
C SER A 692 21.57 -18.56 -21.92
N HIS A 693 22.31 -17.61 -21.33
CA HIS A 693 23.17 -16.68 -22.10
C HIS A 693 24.63 -16.72 -21.59
N GLU A 694 25.54 -16.37 -22.47
CA GLU A 694 26.91 -16.04 -22.09
C GLU A 694 26.93 -14.62 -21.52
N VAL A 695 27.27 -14.52 -20.23
CA VAL A 695 27.30 -13.25 -19.49
C VAL A 695 28.63 -12.56 -19.70
N ARG A 696 28.58 -11.29 -20.16
CA ARG A 696 29.76 -10.43 -20.30
C ARG A 696 29.73 -9.37 -19.21
N VAL A 697 30.85 -9.27 -18.51
CA VAL A 697 31.07 -8.29 -17.45
C VAL A 697 32.23 -7.38 -17.84
N GLN A 698 31.96 -6.07 -17.79
CA GLN A 698 32.95 -5.03 -18.02
C GLN A 698 32.94 -4.06 -16.85
N GLY A 699 34.10 -3.69 -16.33
CA GLY A 699 34.21 -2.78 -15.19
C GLY A 699 35.38 -1.81 -15.32
N THR A 700 35.24 -0.67 -14.65
CA THR A 700 36.29 0.34 -14.54
C THR A 700 36.76 0.40 -13.10
N ASN A 701 38.07 0.23 -12.87
CA ASN A 701 38.73 0.22 -11.56
C ASN A 701 38.14 -0.83 -10.60
N VAL A 702 37.84 -2.03 -11.12
CA VAL A 702 37.28 -3.13 -10.34
C VAL A 702 37.84 -4.48 -10.76
N GLU A 703 37.92 -5.41 -9.81
CA GLU A 703 38.10 -6.83 -10.01
C GLU A 703 36.79 -7.54 -9.70
N TRP A 704 36.44 -8.59 -10.40
CA TRP A 704 35.19 -9.29 -10.19
C TRP A 704 35.27 -10.80 -10.32
N THR A 705 34.35 -11.49 -9.62
CA THR A 705 34.14 -12.95 -9.72
C THR A 705 32.63 -13.21 -9.76
N TYR A 706 32.17 -14.04 -10.68
CA TYR A 706 30.75 -14.41 -10.79
C TYR A 706 30.52 -15.82 -10.25
N ASP A 707 29.77 -15.92 -9.18
CA ASP A 707 29.24 -17.15 -8.58
C ASP A 707 27.83 -17.40 -9.12
N LYS A 708 27.74 -18.15 -10.22
CA LYS A 708 26.48 -18.43 -10.92
C LYS A 708 25.49 -19.20 -10.05
N PRO A 709 25.83 -20.25 -9.27
CA PRO A 709 24.93 -20.92 -8.34
C PRO A 709 24.31 -20.00 -7.29
N ARG A 710 25.05 -19.01 -6.81
CA ARG A 710 24.57 -18.01 -5.84
C ARG A 710 23.91 -16.80 -6.51
N GLN A 711 23.85 -16.78 -7.85
CA GLN A 711 23.32 -15.64 -8.61
C GLN A 711 24.01 -14.33 -8.22
N THR A 712 25.28 -14.34 -7.85
CA THR A 712 25.96 -13.18 -7.27
C THR A 712 27.28 -12.88 -8.00
N LEU A 713 27.42 -11.62 -8.42
CA LEU A 713 28.66 -11.06 -8.92
C LEU A 713 29.33 -10.30 -7.78
N TYR A 714 30.47 -10.78 -7.34
CA TYR A 714 31.32 -10.15 -6.34
C TYR A 714 32.28 -9.19 -7.00
N VAL A 715 32.27 -7.92 -6.58
CA VAL A 715 33.09 -6.86 -7.18
C VAL A 715 33.95 -6.22 -6.09
N ARG A 716 35.28 -6.27 -6.27
CA ARG A 716 36.26 -5.65 -5.40
C ARG A 716 36.82 -4.38 -6.02
N CYS A 717 36.93 -3.33 -5.22
CA CYS A 717 37.53 -2.06 -5.62
C CYS A 717 38.99 -2.00 -5.09
N PRO A 718 39.98 -2.08 -5.97
CA PRO A 718 41.40 -2.05 -5.52
C PRO A 718 41.83 -0.64 -5.08
N SER A 719 41.09 0.41 -5.45
CA SER A 719 41.42 1.81 -5.10
C SER A 719 40.15 2.56 -4.70
N HIS A 720 40.31 3.67 -4.01
CA HIS A 720 39.19 4.57 -3.70
C HIS A 720 38.82 5.43 -4.90
N GLY A 721 37.54 5.83 -5.00
CA GLY A 721 37.06 6.70 -6.06
C GLY A 721 35.79 6.18 -6.76
N GLU A 722 35.57 6.63 -7.97
CA GLU A 722 34.44 6.24 -8.80
C GLU A 722 34.67 4.89 -9.49
N HIS A 723 33.67 4.04 -9.46
CA HIS A 723 33.65 2.71 -10.05
C HIS A 723 32.41 2.52 -10.92
N SER A 724 32.58 1.70 -11.93
CA SER A 724 31.44 1.28 -12.77
C SER A 724 31.53 -0.20 -13.12
N ILE A 725 30.37 -0.81 -13.31
CA ILE A 725 30.26 -2.17 -13.85
C ILE A 725 29.08 -2.25 -14.81
N THR A 726 29.26 -2.98 -15.89
CA THR A 726 28.25 -3.30 -16.86
C THR A 726 28.15 -4.81 -17.00
N VAL A 727 26.95 -5.35 -16.87
CA VAL A 727 26.63 -6.75 -17.14
C VAL A 727 25.73 -6.79 -18.37
N SER A 728 26.09 -7.62 -19.35
CA SER A 728 25.39 -7.76 -20.62
C SER A 728 25.43 -9.20 -21.13
N ILE A 729 24.75 -9.47 -22.22
CA ILE A 729 24.78 -10.76 -22.92
C ILE A 729 25.41 -10.61 -24.31
N GLU A 730 25.89 -11.69 -24.86
CA GLU A 730 26.65 -11.66 -26.16
C GLU A 730 25.80 -11.13 -27.34
N ASN A 731 24.52 -11.48 -27.40
CA ASN A 731 23.64 -11.19 -28.54
C ASN A 731 22.46 -10.28 -28.21
N GLU A 732 22.71 -9.10 -27.56
CA GLU A 732 21.68 -8.14 -27.15
C GLU A 732 20.72 -7.75 -28.29
N ALA A 733 21.25 -7.47 -29.51
CA ALA A 733 20.43 -7.05 -30.64
C ALA A 733 19.54 -8.18 -31.17
N GLN A 734 20.09 -9.42 -31.25
CA GLN A 734 19.34 -10.60 -31.69
C GLN A 734 18.19 -10.89 -30.73
N ARG A 735 18.43 -10.83 -29.42
CA ARG A 735 17.38 -11.03 -28.42
C ARG A 735 16.22 -10.05 -28.56
N ALA A 736 16.54 -8.77 -28.75
CA ALA A 736 15.52 -7.74 -28.95
C ALA A 736 14.66 -8.04 -30.20
N LEU A 737 15.32 -8.48 -31.28
CA LEU A 737 14.65 -8.89 -32.51
C LEU A 737 13.76 -10.13 -32.31
N ASP A 738 14.26 -11.15 -31.63
CA ASP A 738 13.52 -12.39 -31.37
C ASP A 738 12.26 -12.13 -30.53
N ARG A 739 12.35 -11.23 -29.54
CA ARG A 739 11.18 -10.77 -28.76
C ARG A 739 10.13 -10.08 -29.65
N ALA A 740 10.55 -9.20 -30.56
CA ALA A 740 9.65 -8.51 -31.47
C ALA A 740 8.98 -9.47 -32.47
N VAL A 741 9.76 -10.42 -33.05
CA VAL A 741 9.24 -11.46 -33.95
C VAL A 741 8.21 -12.33 -33.26
N ARG A 742 8.51 -12.79 -32.04
CA ARG A 742 7.61 -13.64 -31.26
C ARG A 742 6.33 -12.92 -30.85
N ARG A 743 6.41 -11.66 -30.46
CA ARG A 743 5.22 -10.81 -30.22
C ARG A 743 4.32 -10.78 -31.47
N ARG A 744 4.89 -10.63 -32.67
CA ARG A 744 4.14 -10.67 -33.93
C ARG A 744 3.48 -12.01 -34.21
N GLN A 745 4.12 -13.13 -33.87
CA GLN A 745 3.57 -14.48 -34.04
C GLN A 745 2.37 -14.74 -33.13
N LEU A 746 2.43 -14.25 -31.91
CA LEU A 746 1.37 -14.43 -30.91
C LEU A 746 0.20 -13.44 -31.11
N TYR A 747 0.46 -12.29 -31.70
CA TYR A 747 -0.54 -11.24 -32.00
C TYR A 747 -0.45 -10.85 -33.47
N PRO A 748 -0.99 -11.67 -34.40
CA PRO A 748 -1.00 -11.31 -35.82
C PRO A 748 -1.75 -10.00 -36.06
N PRO A 749 -1.32 -9.17 -37.04
CA PRO A 749 -2.01 -7.94 -37.41
C PRO A 749 -3.40 -8.28 -37.96
N GLY A 750 -4.44 -7.81 -37.31
CA GLY A 750 -5.84 -8.09 -37.67
C GLY A 750 -6.85 -7.71 -36.57
N PHE A 751 -6.39 -7.32 -35.40
CA PHE A 751 -7.29 -6.83 -34.37
C PHE A 751 -7.73 -5.39 -34.66
N PRO A 752 -9.04 -5.04 -34.65
CA PRO A 752 -9.56 -3.77 -35.18
C PRO A 752 -9.16 -2.50 -34.43
N LEU A 753 -8.31 -2.58 -33.43
CA LEU A 753 -7.81 -1.42 -32.66
C LEU A 753 -6.31 -1.17 -32.83
N ASN A 754 -5.59 -1.96 -33.63
CA ASN A 754 -4.17 -1.73 -33.91
C ASN A 754 -4.01 -0.97 -35.23
N LEU A 755 -4.35 0.33 -35.23
CA LEU A 755 -3.99 1.24 -36.31
C LEU A 755 -2.47 1.48 -36.42
N VAL A 756 -1.69 0.98 -35.44
CA VAL A 756 -0.25 1.12 -35.36
C VAL A 756 0.37 -0.28 -35.26
N SER A 757 1.29 -0.63 -36.13
CA SER A 757 1.97 -1.94 -36.08
C SER A 757 2.75 -2.06 -34.77
N ALA A 758 2.92 -3.29 -34.23
CA ALA A 758 3.74 -3.54 -33.03
C ALA A 758 5.16 -2.95 -33.14
N ALA A 759 5.73 -2.91 -34.36
CA ALA A 759 7.02 -2.24 -34.61
C ALA A 759 6.93 -0.72 -34.49
N THR A 760 5.77 -0.13 -34.77
CA THR A 760 5.55 1.31 -34.65
C THR A 760 5.25 1.66 -33.20
N GLU A 761 4.59 0.79 -32.43
CA GLU A 761 4.44 0.96 -30.96
C GLU A 761 5.80 0.87 -30.27
N ASP A 762 6.66 -0.11 -30.58
CA ASP A 762 8.02 -0.20 -30.02
C ASP A 762 8.87 1.02 -30.43
N ALA A 763 8.74 1.51 -31.67
CA ALA A 763 9.43 2.72 -32.12
C ALA A 763 8.87 3.99 -31.48
N LEU A 764 7.56 4.06 -31.24
CA LEU A 764 6.92 5.16 -30.54
C LEU A 764 7.23 5.17 -29.05
N ASP A 765 7.37 4.00 -28.43
CA ASP A 765 7.83 3.87 -27.04
C ASP A 765 9.28 4.35 -26.85
N ASP A 766 10.10 4.26 -27.90
CA ASP A 766 11.48 4.78 -27.91
C ASP A 766 11.58 6.28 -28.25
N VAL A 767 10.50 6.95 -28.63
CA VAL A 767 10.50 8.40 -28.88
C VAL A 767 10.41 9.18 -27.57
N ASP A 768 11.28 10.17 -27.40
CA ASP A 768 11.14 11.16 -26.33
C ASP A 768 10.07 12.19 -26.73
N TRP A 769 8.84 11.94 -26.33
CA TRP A 769 7.70 12.81 -26.58
C TRP A 769 7.77 14.18 -25.89
N SER A 770 8.74 14.42 -25.00
CA SER A 770 8.93 15.72 -24.34
C SER A 770 9.27 16.82 -25.35
N VAL A 771 9.98 16.47 -26.43
CA VAL A 771 10.31 17.39 -27.55
C VAL A 771 9.07 17.67 -28.41
N ALA A 772 8.29 16.64 -28.72
CA ALA A 772 7.03 16.79 -29.46
C ALA A 772 6.00 17.64 -28.68
N MET A 773 5.95 17.49 -27.36
CA MET A 773 5.06 18.27 -26.49
C MET A 773 5.52 19.72 -26.31
N ALA A 774 6.81 20.02 -26.42
CA ALA A 774 7.29 21.41 -26.47
C ALA A 774 6.76 22.15 -27.71
N CYS A 775 6.48 21.41 -28.81
CA CYS A 775 5.87 21.97 -30.03
C CYS A 775 4.34 21.96 -30.00
N TRP A 776 3.70 21.31 -28.98
CA TRP A 776 2.24 21.17 -28.90
C TRP A 776 1.45 22.48 -28.89
N PRO A 777 1.90 23.58 -28.27
CA PRO A 777 1.19 24.86 -28.36
C PRO A 777 1.05 25.35 -29.81
N ALA A 778 2.04 25.13 -30.65
CA ALA A 778 1.99 25.44 -32.07
C ALA A 778 1.01 24.52 -32.82
N VAL A 779 1.05 23.21 -32.51
CA VAL A 779 0.13 22.22 -33.10
C VAL A 779 -1.32 22.50 -32.67
N ALA A 780 -1.55 22.83 -31.39
CA ALA A 780 -2.87 23.19 -30.88
C ALA A 780 -3.39 24.49 -31.53
N ALA A 781 -2.54 25.50 -31.69
CA ALA A 781 -2.92 26.74 -32.41
C ALA A 781 -3.30 26.48 -33.87
N ILE A 782 -2.57 25.60 -34.58
CA ILE A 782 -2.90 25.19 -35.92
C ILE A 782 -4.22 24.43 -35.97
N LEU A 783 -4.47 23.49 -35.08
CA LEU A 783 -5.73 22.75 -34.97
C LEU A 783 -6.92 23.68 -34.67
N VAL A 784 -6.76 24.61 -33.73
CA VAL A 784 -7.80 25.64 -33.46
C VAL A 784 -8.07 26.51 -34.67
N ALA A 785 -7.05 26.93 -35.39
CA ALA A 785 -7.21 27.72 -36.64
C ALA A 785 -7.94 26.93 -37.72
N ILE A 786 -7.63 25.63 -37.89
CA ILE A 786 -8.29 24.73 -38.85
C ILE A 786 -9.77 24.54 -38.44
N ILE A 787 -10.07 24.29 -37.18
CA ILE A 787 -11.42 24.11 -36.67
C ILE A 787 -12.23 25.44 -36.81
N ALA A 788 -11.62 26.56 -36.45
CA ALA A 788 -12.26 27.88 -36.62
C ALA A 788 -12.56 28.19 -38.09
N ARG A 789 -11.63 27.85 -39.01
CA ARG A 789 -11.85 28.00 -40.46
C ARG A 789 -12.94 27.05 -40.96
N PHE A 790 -12.99 25.83 -40.47
CA PHE A 790 -14.06 24.86 -40.82
C PHE A 790 -15.42 25.31 -40.33
N LEU A 791 -15.50 25.78 -39.09
CA LEU A 791 -16.73 26.35 -38.53
C LEU A 791 -17.18 27.61 -39.29
N PHE A 792 -16.23 28.51 -39.62
CA PHE A 792 -16.49 29.70 -40.40
C PHE A 792 -17.08 29.37 -41.80
N VAL A 793 -16.51 28.35 -42.47
CA VAL A 793 -17.03 27.87 -43.77
C VAL A 793 -18.41 27.21 -43.63
N LEU A 794 -18.70 26.54 -42.55
CA LEU A 794 -20.00 25.91 -42.24
C LEU A 794 -21.09 26.93 -41.92
N PHE A 795 -20.75 28.05 -41.24
CA PHE A 795 -21.69 29.11 -40.90
C PHE A 795 -21.90 30.17 -41.99
N MET A 796 -21.03 30.19 -42.99
CA MET A 796 -21.13 31.09 -44.16
C MET A 796 -21.75 30.42 -45.39
N ARG A 797 -22.14 29.15 -45.30
CA ARG A 797 -23.05 28.45 -46.23
C ARG A 797 -24.44 28.31 -45.62
#